data_af4e0af8f8c2d55ff463d3f8eb17596b
#
_entry.id   af4e0af8f8c2d55ff463d3f8eb17596b
#
_cell.length_a   1.000
_cell.length_b   1.000
_cell.length_c   1.000
_cell.angle_alpha   90.00
_cell.angle_beta   90.00
_cell.angle_gamma   90.00
#
_symmetry.space_group_name_H-M   'P 1'
#
loop_
_entity.id
_entity.type
_entity.pdbx_description
1 polymer ?
#
loop_
_entity_poly.entity_id
_entity_poly.type
_entity_poly.pdbx_seq_one_letter_code
_entity_poly.pdbx_strand_id
1 'polypeptide(L)'
;MLNNKIVTAVSLACVLAAGQSALASQTTEADKKYSPRANNTQPNNVYWGDSHLHTGLSLDAGLFGNTVSIDDAYRLARGEQINSAKGIPVKLARPLDWLIVTDHSDLMGIATDIQNGTDNILAIPKAKEWHEGFKKGGKAAGEAAFDLIGNFAQMTLPKQLVKEYSPGSAVFNRIWKTIVNAAEEHNEPGLFTAFIGFEWTSVPKGFNLHRNVILRDNADLALKVEPLTTQPPLGSTDPLALYQWLEDYEKNTGGRAFAFSHNGNLSNGWMFPTEGTYAGGTVDKNYVKLRAKWEPHYEITQIKGDGEAHPYLSPEDEFADYETWDVGNLDISQKKQPEMLKGEYAREALKQGLLLEKKLGYNPYKFGFGGATDSHTSLATADEDNFFGKSTSVEPSKDRINHPFVSSDLGAFEGYKLVSSGYTGIWAHENTRGALFDAMERKETYGTTGPRMTVRFFGGWDYNKQDLQANDPAKVGYAKGVPMGGDLVKQKSNKAPSFMVYAMRDPKSAYLDRIQVIKGWLDKSGKLHERVYDVAVSDGRNIDSSGRTKKAVGNTVDLNTATWTNSIGDAQLSTVWTDPDFDKNESAFYYTRVIEIPTPRWVLYDKVRLGAVLPKEAELVGQERAYSSPIWYSAK
;
A
#
# COMPACT_ATOMS: atom_id res chain seq x y z
N MET A 1 73.50 -40.28 10.05
CA MET A 1 72.76 -39.07 9.55
C MET A 1 71.24 -39.27 9.57
N LEU A 2 70.66 -39.54 10.75
CA LEU A 2 69.20 -39.79 10.82
C LEU A 2 68.58 -39.27 12.13
N ASN A 3 69.20 -38.34 12.84
CA ASN A 3 68.64 -37.90 14.13
C ASN A 3 68.32 -36.38 14.26
N ASN A 4 68.49 -35.59 13.18
CA ASN A 4 68.28 -34.12 13.28
C ASN A 4 66.97 -33.58 12.60
N LYS A 5 66.09 -34.48 12.10
CA LYS A 5 64.83 -34.02 11.46
C LYS A 5 63.58 -34.20 12.35
N ILE A 6 63.67 -34.89 13.47
CA ILE A 6 62.54 -35.14 14.36
C ILE A 6 62.39 -34.07 15.46
N VAL A 7 63.52 -33.43 15.84
CA VAL A 7 63.44 -32.39 16.90
C VAL A 7 62.90 -31.05 16.40
N THR A 8 62.99 -30.76 15.11
CA THR A 8 62.51 -29.49 14.54
C THR A 8 60.99 -29.53 14.28
N ALA A 9 60.39 -30.72 14.11
CA ALA A 9 58.96 -30.86 13.86
C ALA A 9 58.10 -30.78 15.16
N VAL A 10 58.66 -31.20 16.29
CA VAL A 10 57.96 -31.14 17.59
C VAL A 10 57.99 -29.72 18.18
N SER A 11 59.04 -28.97 17.94
CA SER A 11 59.13 -27.57 18.41
C SER A 11 58.21 -26.62 17.63
N LEU A 12 57.87 -26.92 16.36
CA LEU A 12 56.95 -26.10 15.54
C LEU A 12 55.48 -26.39 15.88
N ALA A 13 55.16 -27.61 16.28
CA ALA A 13 53.79 -27.98 16.70
C ALA A 13 53.39 -27.39 18.08
N CYS A 14 54.34 -27.23 18.99
CA CYS A 14 54.10 -26.60 20.30
C CYS A 14 53.96 -25.08 20.23
N VAL A 15 54.58 -24.41 19.26
CA VAL A 15 54.46 -22.96 19.08
C VAL A 15 53.10 -22.61 18.38
N LEU A 16 52.59 -23.48 17.53
CA LEU A 16 51.26 -23.29 16.91
C LEU A 16 50.08 -23.59 17.86
N ALA A 17 50.27 -24.48 18.84
CA ALA A 17 49.22 -24.76 19.85
C ALA A 17 49.17 -23.69 20.95
N ALA A 18 50.28 -23.00 21.25
CA ALA A 18 50.27 -21.87 22.18
C ALA A 18 49.76 -20.56 21.57
N GLY A 19 49.82 -20.42 20.23
CA GLY A 19 49.29 -19.26 19.51
C GLY A 19 47.77 -19.24 19.34
N GLN A 20 47.08 -20.38 19.44
CA GLN A 20 45.62 -20.43 19.30
C GLN A 20 44.85 -20.25 20.62
N SER A 21 45.54 -20.40 21.78
CA SER A 21 44.89 -20.17 23.09
C SER A 21 44.99 -18.72 23.58
N ALA A 22 45.72 -17.85 22.89
CA ALA A 22 45.89 -16.43 23.26
C ALA A 22 45.04 -15.47 22.40
N LEU A 23 44.23 -16.01 21.48
CA LEU A 23 43.28 -15.21 20.64
C LEU A 23 41.84 -15.25 21.15
N ALA A 24 41.61 -15.84 22.34
CA ALA A 24 40.35 -15.74 23.04
C ALA A 24 40.41 -14.56 24.01
N SER A 25 39.69 -13.49 23.67
CA SER A 25 39.31 -12.33 24.49
C SER A 25 40.41 -11.39 24.99
N GLN A 26 40.97 -10.61 24.10
CA GLN A 26 41.17 -9.20 24.42
C GLN A 26 40.12 -8.41 23.60
N THR A 27 38.94 -8.23 24.16
CA THR A 27 38.10 -7.09 23.77
C THR A 27 38.91 -5.86 24.16
N THR A 28 39.57 -5.26 23.17
CA THR A 28 40.26 -4.00 23.36
C THR A 28 39.25 -2.94 23.81
N GLU A 29 39.65 -1.95 24.58
CA GLU A 29 38.79 -0.83 24.99
C GLU A 29 38.11 -0.16 23.78
N ALA A 30 38.65 -0.34 22.59
CA ALA A 30 38.09 0.08 21.31
C ALA A 30 36.76 -0.66 20.94
N ASP A 31 36.49 -1.86 21.50
CA ASP A 31 35.25 -2.60 21.28
C ASP A 31 34.08 -2.18 22.22
N LYS A 32 34.34 -1.30 23.18
CA LYS A 32 33.32 -0.68 23.99
C LYS A 32 32.60 0.37 23.17
N LYS A 33 31.46 0.02 22.60
CA LYS A 33 30.60 0.94 21.85
C LYS A 33 30.17 2.09 22.76
N TYR A 34 30.57 3.31 22.45
CA TYR A 34 30.16 4.52 23.17
C TYR A 34 28.64 4.73 23.04
N SER A 35 28.09 4.46 21.86
CA SER A 35 26.64 4.50 21.62
C SER A 35 26.05 3.08 21.68
N PRO A 36 25.01 2.84 22.49
CA PRO A 36 24.33 1.54 22.54
C PRO A 36 23.66 1.16 21.20
N ARG A 37 23.51 2.13 20.30
CA ARG A 37 22.93 1.94 18.96
C ARG A 37 23.96 1.78 17.86
N ALA A 38 25.26 1.89 18.16
CA ALA A 38 26.29 1.66 17.18
C ALA A 38 26.23 0.22 16.63
N ASN A 39 26.24 0.09 15.29
CA ASN A 39 26.05 -1.18 14.55
C ASN A 39 24.69 -1.87 14.80
N ASN A 40 23.65 -1.12 15.16
CA ASN A 40 22.31 -1.65 15.17
C ASN A 40 21.81 -1.77 13.72
N THR A 41 21.59 -3.00 13.26
CA THR A 41 21.08 -3.31 11.90
C THR A 41 19.57 -3.52 11.87
N GLN A 42 18.90 -3.37 13.01
CA GLN A 42 17.44 -3.50 13.09
C GLN A 42 16.77 -2.23 12.58
N PRO A 43 15.63 -2.34 11.89
CA PRO A 43 14.84 -1.19 11.45
C PRO A 43 14.38 -0.33 12.63
N ASN A 44 14.88 0.90 12.74
CA ASN A 44 14.54 1.82 13.83
C ASN A 44 13.81 3.09 13.36
N ASN A 45 13.81 3.33 12.06
CA ASN A 45 13.15 4.49 11.48
C ASN A 45 11.93 4.04 10.67
N VAL A 46 10.84 4.78 10.78
CA VAL A 46 9.72 4.68 9.87
C VAL A 46 9.88 5.73 8.77
N TYR A 47 9.80 5.30 7.52
CA TYR A 47 9.85 6.14 6.34
C TYR A 47 8.48 6.20 5.68
N TRP A 48 7.99 7.41 5.47
CA TRP A 48 6.64 7.69 4.98
C TRP A 48 6.65 8.04 3.51
N GLY A 49 5.75 7.43 2.76
CA GLY A 49 5.62 7.72 1.34
C GLY A 49 4.31 7.27 0.75
N ASP A 50 4.18 7.58 -0.53
CA ASP A 50 3.04 7.20 -1.35
C ASP A 50 3.49 6.19 -2.41
N SER A 51 2.82 5.05 -2.42
CA SER A 51 3.14 3.94 -3.34
C SER A 51 2.34 3.99 -4.65
N HIS A 52 1.49 5.02 -4.85
CA HIS A 52 0.58 5.06 -5.98
C HIS A 52 0.18 6.50 -6.34
N LEU A 53 0.84 7.05 -7.35
CA LEU A 53 0.58 8.40 -7.82
C LEU A 53 0.64 8.47 -9.35
N HIS A 54 -0.32 9.19 -9.96
CA HIS A 54 -0.39 9.42 -11.41
C HIS A 54 -0.06 10.86 -11.77
N THR A 55 0.70 11.03 -12.85
CA THR A 55 1.05 12.33 -13.43
C THR A 55 0.28 12.59 -14.73
N GLY A 56 0.57 13.72 -15.38
CA GLY A 56 0.02 14.01 -16.72
C GLY A 56 0.44 13.00 -17.80
N LEU A 57 1.40 12.11 -17.52
CA LEU A 57 1.83 11.04 -18.43
C LEU A 57 0.91 9.82 -18.36
N SER A 58 0.12 9.66 -17.29
CA SER A 58 -0.87 8.61 -17.16
C SER A 58 -2.05 8.85 -18.10
N LEU A 59 -2.57 7.78 -18.72
CA LEU A 59 -3.66 7.84 -19.70
C LEU A 59 -4.81 8.73 -19.23
N ASP A 60 -5.46 8.37 -18.17
CA ASP A 60 -6.69 9.02 -17.69
C ASP A 60 -6.41 10.32 -16.93
N ALA A 61 -5.34 10.38 -16.12
CA ALA A 61 -4.97 11.62 -15.44
C ALA A 61 -4.73 12.76 -16.43
N GLY A 62 -3.96 12.49 -17.47
CA GLY A 62 -3.70 13.46 -18.54
C GLY A 62 -4.96 13.83 -19.34
N LEU A 63 -5.81 12.84 -19.67
CA LEU A 63 -7.08 13.08 -20.38
C LEU A 63 -8.07 13.90 -19.56
N PHE A 64 -8.08 13.76 -18.24
CA PHE A 64 -8.89 14.59 -17.34
C PHE A 64 -8.23 15.90 -16.94
N GLY A 65 -7.18 16.31 -17.65
CA GLY A 65 -6.61 17.65 -17.60
C GLY A 65 -5.48 17.83 -16.59
N ASN A 66 -4.87 16.75 -16.10
CA ASN A 66 -3.67 16.87 -15.30
C ASN A 66 -2.48 17.31 -16.16
N THR A 67 -1.98 18.51 -15.89
CA THR A 67 -0.81 19.12 -16.58
C THR A 67 0.39 19.27 -15.66
N VAL A 68 0.28 18.81 -14.41
CA VAL A 68 1.38 18.87 -13.45
C VAL A 68 2.42 17.80 -13.82
N SER A 69 3.67 18.24 -13.95
CA SER A 69 4.78 17.41 -14.41
C SER A 69 5.17 16.35 -13.37
N ILE A 70 5.87 15.31 -13.82
CA ILE A 70 6.46 14.31 -12.94
C ILE A 70 7.49 14.94 -11.99
N ASP A 71 8.25 15.93 -12.44
CA ASP A 71 9.22 16.67 -11.61
C ASP A 71 8.50 17.44 -10.49
N ASP A 72 7.38 18.11 -10.80
CA ASP A 72 6.59 18.81 -9.79
C ASP A 72 5.96 17.85 -8.77
N ALA A 73 5.58 16.64 -9.18
CA ALA A 73 5.11 15.61 -8.26
C ALA A 73 6.20 15.24 -7.23
N TYR A 74 7.44 15.02 -7.67
CA TYR A 74 8.57 14.77 -6.76
C TYR A 74 8.91 15.99 -5.91
N ARG A 75 8.89 17.20 -6.46
CA ARG A 75 9.14 18.45 -5.70
C ARG A 75 8.11 18.65 -4.58
N LEU A 76 6.82 18.41 -4.87
CA LEU A 76 5.77 18.43 -3.84
C LEU A 76 6.03 17.39 -2.75
N ALA A 77 6.33 16.14 -3.13
CA ALA A 77 6.64 15.08 -2.18
C ALA A 77 7.85 15.43 -1.28
N ARG A 78 8.84 16.11 -1.82
CA ARG A 78 10.01 16.63 -1.09
C ARG A 78 9.71 17.88 -0.24
N GLY A 79 8.45 18.35 -0.24
CA GLY A 79 7.96 19.46 0.61
C GLY A 79 8.05 20.85 0.00
N GLU A 80 8.30 20.96 -1.30
CA GLU A 80 8.20 22.24 -2.00
C GLU A 80 6.73 22.63 -2.20
N GLN A 81 6.48 23.92 -2.35
CA GLN A 81 5.20 24.42 -2.84
C GLN A 81 5.19 24.42 -4.35
N ILE A 82 4.15 23.84 -4.95
CA ILE A 82 3.89 23.88 -6.37
C ILE A 82 2.49 24.43 -6.65
N ASN A 83 2.09 24.54 -7.89
CA ASN A 83 0.71 24.83 -8.29
C ASN A 83 0.04 23.58 -8.83
N SER A 84 -1.23 23.35 -8.47
CA SER A 84 -2.06 22.33 -9.08
C SER A 84 -2.34 22.65 -10.56
N ALA A 85 -2.96 21.74 -11.29
CA ALA A 85 -3.35 21.96 -12.68
C ALA A 85 -4.31 23.15 -12.86
N LYS A 86 -5.09 23.50 -11.83
CA LYS A 86 -5.95 24.70 -11.80
C LYS A 86 -5.24 25.94 -11.25
N GLY A 87 -3.93 25.88 -10.99
CA GLY A 87 -3.14 27.00 -10.47
C GLY A 87 -3.32 27.27 -8.97
N ILE A 88 -3.88 26.33 -8.20
CA ILE A 88 -4.03 26.45 -6.75
C ILE A 88 -2.69 26.10 -6.09
N PRO A 89 -2.11 26.98 -5.25
CA PRO A 89 -0.90 26.64 -4.50
C PRO A 89 -1.12 25.44 -3.57
N VAL A 90 -0.21 24.48 -3.63
CA VAL A 90 -0.26 23.27 -2.79
C VAL A 90 1.10 22.98 -2.18
N LYS A 91 1.08 22.56 -0.93
CA LYS A 91 2.25 22.14 -0.17
C LYS A 91 1.85 21.08 0.85
N LEU A 92 2.65 20.03 1.00
CA LEU A 92 2.43 19.04 2.05
C LEU A 92 2.73 19.65 3.44
N ALA A 93 1.99 19.22 4.45
CA ALA A 93 2.22 19.62 5.85
C ALA A 93 3.61 19.18 6.34
N ARG A 94 4.13 18.08 5.79
CA ARG A 94 5.49 17.54 5.98
C ARG A 94 5.93 16.84 4.70
N PRO A 95 7.23 16.89 4.32
CA PRO A 95 7.76 16.11 3.21
C PRO A 95 7.47 14.61 3.39
N LEU A 96 7.37 13.88 2.30
CA LEU A 96 7.49 12.42 2.27
C LEU A 96 8.97 12.03 2.28
N ASP A 97 9.26 10.81 2.72
CA ASP A 97 10.60 10.23 2.68
C ASP A 97 10.84 9.50 1.36
N TRP A 98 9.75 9.06 0.69
CA TRP A 98 9.82 8.35 -0.58
C TRP A 98 8.52 8.50 -1.39
N LEU A 99 8.61 8.27 -2.70
CA LEU A 99 7.49 8.29 -3.64
C LEU A 99 7.71 7.29 -4.76
N ILE A 100 6.62 6.65 -5.21
CA ILE A 100 6.57 5.92 -6.46
C ILE A 100 5.57 6.63 -7.38
N VAL A 101 6.02 7.11 -8.54
CA VAL A 101 5.12 7.48 -9.63
C VAL A 101 4.79 6.22 -10.40
N THR A 102 3.50 5.90 -10.51
CA THR A 102 2.98 4.66 -11.09
C THR A 102 2.01 4.95 -12.22
N ASP A 103 2.40 5.82 -13.14
CA ASP A 103 1.60 6.09 -14.33
C ASP A 103 1.18 4.79 -15.03
N HIS A 104 -0.04 4.73 -15.55
CA HIS A 104 -0.53 3.59 -16.31
C HIS A 104 0.44 3.21 -17.43
N SER A 105 0.85 1.95 -17.50
CA SER A 105 1.73 1.47 -18.57
C SER A 105 1.06 1.50 -19.94
N ASP A 106 -0.26 1.35 -19.95
CA ASP A 106 -1.04 1.43 -21.19
C ASP A 106 -1.16 2.88 -21.67
N LEU A 107 -0.79 3.10 -22.93
CA LEU A 107 -0.92 4.40 -23.60
C LEU A 107 -0.22 5.57 -22.89
N MET A 108 0.88 5.33 -22.18
CA MET A 108 1.66 6.38 -21.51
C MET A 108 1.93 7.57 -22.43
N GLY A 109 1.64 8.79 -21.96
CA GLY A 109 1.90 10.06 -22.67
C GLY A 109 0.93 10.40 -23.80
N ILE A 110 -0.05 9.52 -24.10
CA ILE A 110 -1.00 9.75 -25.20
C ILE A 110 -1.83 11.03 -25.01
N ALA A 111 -2.19 11.37 -23.76
CA ALA A 111 -2.98 12.56 -23.47
C ALA A 111 -2.28 13.83 -23.95
N THR A 112 -0.99 13.96 -23.67
CA THR A 112 -0.15 15.07 -24.14
C THR A 112 -0.05 15.10 -25.67
N ASP A 113 0.17 13.96 -26.30
CA ASP A 113 0.30 13.86 -27.75
C ASP A 113 -1.02 14.19 -28.47
N ILE A 114 -2.18 13.75 -27.91
CA ILE A 114 -3.51 14.13 -28.42
C ILE A 114 -3.75 15.63 -28.26
N GLN A 115 -3.47 16.21 -27.11
CA GLN A 115 -3.66 17.64 -26.88
C GLN A 115 -2.82 18.48 -27.81
N ASN A 116 -1.57 18.08 -28.07
CA ASN A 116 -0.66 18.79 -28.99
C ASN A 116 -0.94 18.53 -30.48
N GLY A 117 -1.70 17.49 -30.83
CA GLY A 117 -1.96 17.11 -32.21
C GLY A 117 -0.68 16.72 -32.96
N THR A 118 0.10 15.80 -32.35
CA THR A 118 1.34 15.29 -32.96
C THR A 118 1.06 14.53 -34.26
N ASP A 119 2.05 14.44 -35.14
CA ASP A 119 1.87 13.86 -36.49
C ASP A 119 1.34 12.42 -36.45
N ASN A 120 1.79 11.61 -35.49
CA ASN A 120 1.32 10.23 -35.28
C ASN A 120 -0.18 10.19 -34.88
N ILE A 121 -0.63 11.13 -34.04
CA ILE A 121 -2.05 11.25 -33.65
C ILE A 121 -2.89 11.71 -34.87
N LEU A 122 -2.46 12.74 -35.59
CA LEU A 122 -3.20 13.27 -36.74
C LEU A 122 -3.28 12.29 -37.92
N ALA A 123 -2.34 11.34 -37.99
CA ALA A 123 -2.33 10.28 -39.02
C ALA A 123 -3.40 9.17 -38.75
N ILE A 124 -3.97 9.10 -37.55
CA ILE A 124 -4.97 8.08 -37.16
C ILE A 124 -6.35 8.74 -37.09
N PRO A 125 -7.31 8.42 -38.00
CA PRO A 125 -8.59 9.13 -38.09
C PRO A 125 -9.31 9.27 -36.76
N LYS A 126 -9.42 8.20 -35.96
CA LYS A 126 -10.09 8.22 -34.65
C LYS A 126 -9.34 9.07 -33.62
N ALA A 127 -8.01 9.00 -33.58
CA ALA A 127 -7.19 9.82 -32.68
C ALA A 127 -7.26 11.31 -33.06
N LYS A 128 -7.36 11.63 -34.35
CA LYS A 128 -7.61 12.98 -34.82
C LYS A 128 -8.98 13.50 -34.38
N GLU A 129 -10.04 12.68 -34.37
CA GLU A 129 -11.34 13.07 -33.83
C GLU A 129 -11.22 13.46 -32.32
N TRP A 130 -10.49 12.69 -31.54
CA TRP A 130 -10.23 13.01 -30.13
C TRP A 130 -9.44 14.34 -30.01
N HIS A 131 -8.38 14.52 -30.80
CA HIS A 131 -7.65 15.81 -30.83
C HIS A 131 -8.57 17.00 -31.10
N GLU A 132 -9.44 16.93 -32.11
CA GLU A 132 -10.40 17.99 -32.41
C GLU A 132 -11.42 18.21 -31.28
N GLY A 133 -11.80 17.15 -30.53
CA GLY A 133 -12.62 17.26 -29.33
C GLY A 133 -11.91 18.03 -28.22
N PHE A 134 -10.65 17.69 -27.92
CA PHE A 134 -9.82 18.39 -26.92
C PHE A 134 -9.59 19.85 -27.30
N LYS A 135 -9.33 20.13 -28.57
CA LYS A 135 -9.14 21.48 -29.08
C LYS A 135 -10.39 22.39 -28.91
N LYS A 136 -11.59 21.80 -29.00
CA LYS A 136 -12.85 22.53 -28.75
C LYS A 136 -13.04 22.85 -27.26
N GLY A 137 -12.44 22.04 -26.36
CA GLY A 137 -12.55 22.19 -24.92
C GLY A 137 -13.93 21.87 -24.34
N GLY A 138 -14.09 22.11 -23.03
CA GLY A 138 -15.35 21.94 -22.32
C GLY A 138 -15.98 20.54 -22.50
N LYS A 139 -17.28 20.48 -22.82
CA LYS A 139 -18.01 19.22 -22.98
C LYS A 139 -17.41 18.32 -24.05
N ALA A 140 -16.93 18.89 -25.17
CA ALA A 140 -16.36 18.10 -26.26
C ALA A 140 -15.05 17.40 -25.86
N ALA A 141 -14.22 18.04 -25.05
CA ALA A 141 -13.01 17.43 -24.50
C ALA A 141 -13.35 16.28 -23.54
N GLY A 142 -14.37 16.45 -22.67
CA GLY A 142 -14.86 15.39 -21.81
C GLY A 142 -15.39 14.19 -22.59
N GLU A 143 -16.20 14.42 -23.62
CA GLU A 143 -16.72 13.36 -24.50
C GLU A 143 -15.58 12.60 -25.21
N ALA A 144 -14.56 13.31 -25.69
CA ALA A 144 -13.38 12.68 -26.31
C ALA A 144 -12.58 11.83 -25.30
N ALA A 145 -12.39 12.30 -24.07
CA ALA A 145 -11.72 11.56 -23.02
C ALA A 145 -12.48 10.28 -22.66
N PHE A 146 -13.78 10.36 -22.43
CA PHE A 146 -14.62 9.19 -22.11
C PHE A 146 -14.70 8.19 -23.27
N ASP A 147 -14.78 8.66 -24.52
CA ASP A 147 -14.77 7.77 -25.68
C ASP A 147 -13.42 7.03 -25.82
N LEU A 148 -12.28 7.70 -25.58
CA LEU A 148 -10.98 7.02 -25.60
C LEU A 148 -10.86 5.99 -24.48
N ILE A 149 -11.23 6.33 -23.24
CA ILE A 149 -11.20 5.43 -22.10
C ILE A 149 -12.15 4.25 -22.32
N GLY A 150 -13.34 4.48 -22.87
CA GLY A 150 -14.27 3.43 -23.23
C GLY A 150 -13.70 2.46 -24.27
N ASN A 151 -13.07 2.99 -25.32
CA ASN A 151 -12.38 2.15 -26.32
C ASN A 151 -11.22 1.35 -25.71
N PHE A 152 -10.48 1.94 -24.77
CA PHE A 152 -9.43 1.23 -24.02
C PHE A 152 -10.00 0.06 -23.22
N ALA A 153 -11.01 0.32 -22.38
CA ALA A 153 -11.64 -0.71 -21.53
C ALA A 153 -12.30 -1.85 -22.32
N GLN A 154 -12.86 -1.52 -23.50
CA GLN A 154 -13.50 -2.49 -24.41
C GLN A 154 -12.52 -3.16 -25.38
N MET A 155 -11.24 -2.80 -25.36
CA MET A 155 -10.20 -3.29 -26.29
C MET A 155 -10.53 -3.02 -27.78
N THR A 156 -11.14 -1.88 -28.05
CA THR A 156 -11.56 -1.44 -29.42
C THR A 156 -10.73 -0.30 -29.98
N LEU A 157 -9.60 0.01 -29.34
CA LEU A 157 -8.67 1.04 -29.80
C LEU A 157 -8.17 0.77 -31.23
N PRO A 158 -7.88 1.79 -32.04
CA PRO A 158 -7.25 1.62 -33.35
C PRO A 158 -5.93 0.85 -33.22
N LYS A 159 -5.76 -0.22 -33.98
CA LYS A 159 -4.57 -1.08 -33.93
C LYS A 159 -3.25 -0.33 -34.15
N GLN A 160 -3.27 0.69 -35.01
CA GLN A 160 -2.10 1.54 -35.23
C GLN A 160 -1.74 2.31 -33.97
N LEU A 161 -2.73 2.87 -33.26
CA LEU A 161 -2.52 3.58 -32.00
C LEU A 161 -1.92 2.65 -30.92
N VAL A 162 -2.51 1.47 -30.74
CA VAL A 162 -1.98 0.47 -29.81
C VAL A 162 -0.53 0.14 -30.13
N LYS A 163 -0.20 -0.07 -31.42
CA LYS A 163 1.18 -0.35 -31.84
C LYS A 163 2.16 0.77 -31.48
N GLU A 164 1.75 2.03 -31.63
CA GLU A 164 2.61 3.18 -31.38
C GLU A 164 2.83 3.48 -29.89
N TYR A 165 1.87 3.09 -29.04
CA TYR A 165 1.93 3.27 -27.58
C TYR A 165 2.10 1.94 -26.83
N SER A 166 2.74 0.95 -27.45
CA SER A 166 3.08 -0.34 -26.85
C SER A 166 4.59 -0.55 -26.78
N PRO A 167 5.06 -1.47 -25.92
CA PRO A 167 6.47 -1.82 -25.81
C PRO A 167 7.11 -2.11 -27.17
N GLY A 168 8.34 -1.63 -27.38
CA GLY A 168 9.10 -1.72 -28.62
C GLY A 168 8.90 -0.55 -29.57
N SER A 169 7.96 0.35 -29.33
CA SER A 169 7.80 1.59 -30.12
C SER A 169 8.71 2.71 -29.65
N ALA A 170 9.06 3.63 -30.55
CA ALA A 170 9.88 4.79 -30.20
C ALA A 170 9.18 5.74 -29.21
N VAL A 171 7.85 5.88 -29.32
CA VAL A 171 7.04 6.72 -28.43
C VAL A 171 7.06 6.13 -27.02
N PHE A 172 6.73 4.86 -26.88
CA PHE A 172 6.69 4.19 -25.59
C PHE A 172 8.05 4.21 -24.89
N ASN A 173 9.13 3.89 -25.62
CA ASN A 173 10.49 3.94 -25.10
C ASN A 173 10.88 5.34 -24.61
N ARG A 174 10.53 6.39 -25.36
CA ARG A 174 10.79 7.79 -24.96
C ARG A 174 10.10 8.13 -23.64
N ILE A 175 8.82 7.77 -23.50
CA ILE A 175 8.05 8.09 -22.29
C ILE A 175 8.57 7.30 -21.10
N TRP A 176 8.83 6.00 -21.26
CA TRP A 176 9.42 5.19 -20.21
C TRP A 176 10.76 5.75 -19.72
N LYS A 177 11.62 6.17 -20.63
CA LYS A 177 12.88 6.86 -20.29
C LYS A 177 12.64 8.17 -19.51
N THR A 178 11.61 8.93 -19.84
CA THR A 178 11.27 10.14 -19.09
C THR A 178 10.91 9.81 -17.65
N ILE A 179 10.07 8.80 -17.42
CA ILE A 179 9.67 8.35 -16.06
C ILE A 179 10.88 7.87 -15.27
N VAL A 180 11.71 7.00 -15.87
CA VAL A 180 12.90 6.45 -15.21
C VAL A 180 13.90 7.53 -14.87
N ASN A 181 14.18 8.46 -15.80
CA ASN A 181 15.15 9.54 -15.58
C ASN A 181 14.67 10.52 -14.50
N ALA A 182 13.39 10.87 -14.47
CA ALA A 182 12.84 11.71 -13.41
C ALA A 182 12.98 11.04 -12.02
N ALA A 183 12.72 9.73 -11.92
CA ALA A 183 12.96 9.00 -10.67
C ALA A 183 14.43 8.98 -10.27
N GLU A 184 15.38 8.90 -11.21
CA GLU A 184 16.82 8.98 -10.91
C GLU A 184 17.24 10.39 -10.45
N GLU A 185 16.76 11.42 -11.13
CA GLU A 185 17.09 12.81 -10.83
C GLU A 185 16.65 13.22 -9.42
N HIS A 186 15.48 12.74 -8.99
CA HIS A 186 14.94 13.05 -7.67
C HIS A 186 15.36 12.07 -6.56
N ASN A 187 16.03 10.96 -6.88
CA ASN A 187 16.48 9.98 -5.89
C ASN A 187 17.75 10.46 -5.19
N GLU A 188 17.64 10.75 -3.89
CA GLU A 188 18.74 11.22 -3.04
C GLU A 188 18.87 10.30 -1.82
N PRO A 189 19.70 9.22 -1.92
CA PRO A 189 19.82 8.23 -0.86
C PRO A 189 20.15 8.85 0.51
N GLY A 190 19.38 8.46 1.52
CA GLY A 190 19.48 9.00 2.87
C GLY A 190 18.54 10.18 3.14
N LEU A 191 18.04 10.87 2.13
CA LEU A 191 17.11 12.00 2.26
C LEU A 191 15.75 11.71 1.65
N PHE A 192 15.71 11.33 0.37
CA PHE A 192 14.48 11.03 -0.36
C PHE A 192 14.69 9.88 -1.33
N THR A 193 13.84 8.88 -1.28
CA THR A 193 13.87 7.77 -2.25
C THR A 193 12.78 7.95 -3.30
N ALA A 194 13.18 8.15 -4.55
CA ALA A 194 12.30 8.05 -5.70
C ALA A 194 12.42 6.64 -6.30
N PHE A 195 11.35 5.84 -6.22
CA PHE A 195 11.33 4.53 -6.86
C PHE A 195 10.98 4.63 -8.34
N ILE A 196 11.44 3.67 -9.11
CA ILE A 196 10.99 3.44 -10.48
C ILE A 196 9.83 2.44 -10.42
N GLY A 197 8.71 2.78 -11.05
CA GLY A 197 7.54 1.93 -11.08
C GLY A 197 6.58 2.29 -12.20
N PHE A 198 5.52 1.51 -12.32
CA PHE A 198 4.40 1.74 -13.23
C PHE A 198 3.17 1.00 -12.75
N GLU A 199 2.00 1.36 -13.22
CA GLU A 199 0.79 0.58 -13.00
C GLU A 199 0.42 -0.23 -14.23
N TRP A 200 0.32 -1.55 -14.05
CA TRP A 200 -0.27 -2.48 -15.01
C TRP A 200 -1.79 -2.48 -14.82
N THR A 201 -2.51 -1.91 -15.79
CA THR A 201 -3.92 -1.50 -15.65
C THR A 201 -4.88 -2.52 -16.24
N SER A 202 -4.93 -3.71 -15.67
CA SER A 202 -5.89 -4.72 -16.10
C SER A 202 -7.30 -4.38 -15.60
N VAL A 203 -8.19 -4.02 -16.53
CA VAL A 203 -9.58 -3.63 -16.25
C VAL A 203 -10.59 -4.35 -17.15
N PRO A 204 -10.50 -5.69 -17.31
CA PRO A 204 -11.37 -6.42 -18.23
C PRO A 204 -12.83 -6.25 -17.81
N LYS A 205 -13.69 -5.76 -18.73
CA LYS A 205 -15.11 -5.51 -18.49
C LYS A 205 -15.40 -4.65 -17.26
N GLY A 206 -14.55 -3.69 -16.95
CA GLY A 206 -14.69 -2.78 -15.81
C GLY A 206 -14.29 -3.37 -14.46
N PHE A 207 -13.79 -4.62 -14.38
CA PHE A 207 -13.30 -5.21 -13.13
C PHE A 207 -11.89 -4.73 -12.83
N ASN A 208 -11.71 -4.08 -11.68
CA ASN A 208 -10.41 -3.60 -11.24
C ASN A 208 -9.47 -4.75 -10.86
N LEU A 209 -8.54 -5.09 -11.74
CA LEU A 209 -7.48 -6.06 -11.51
C LEU A 209 -6.10 -5.42 -11.60
N HIS A 210 -6.00 -4.12 -11.33
CA HIS A 210 -4.79 -3.31 -11.41
C HIS A 210 -3.69 -3.77 -10.45
N ARG A 211 -2.43 -3.63 -10.85
CA ARG A 211 -1.25 -3.83 -10.01
C ARG A 211 -0.22 -2.76 -10.27
N ASN A 212 0.28 -2.18 -9.19
CA ASN A 212 1.49 -1.40 -9.25
C ASN A 212 2.69 -2.33 -9.28
N VAL A 213 3.68 -2.00 -10.09
CA VAL A 213 4.99 -2.66 -10.15
C VAL A 213 6.04 -1.71 -9.62
N ILE A 214 6.88 -2.19 -8.72
CA ILE A 214 8.00 -1.46 -8.15
C ILE A 214 9.30 -2.17 -8.47
N LEU A 215 10.31 -1.39 -8.88
CA LEU A 215 11.66 -1.87 -9.15
C LEU A 215 12.60 -1.46 -8.00
N ARG A 216 13.40 -2.41 -7.52
CA ARG A 216 14.47 -2.17 -6.54
C ARG A 216 15.64 -1.38 -7.13
N ASP A 217 15.75 -1.43 -8.44
CA ASP A 217 16.93 -1.13 -9.21
C ASP A 217 16.96 0.33 -9.70
N ASN A 218 18.11 0.72 -10.27
CA ASN A 218 18.31 2.00 -10.92
C ASN A 218 18.00 1.94 -12.44
N ALA A 219 18.21 3.05 -13.13
CA ALA A 219 17.99 3.19 -14.57
C ALA A 219 18.76 2.17 -15.41
N ASP A 220 19.98 1.77 -14.98
CA ASP A 220 20.81 0.83 -15.74
C ASP A 220 20.15 -0.54 -15.96
N LEU A 221 19.27 -0.94 -15.01
CA LEU A 221 18.50 -2.16 -15.13
C LEU A 221 17.07 -1.89 -15.62
N ALA A 222 16.40 -0.86 -15.11
CA ALA A 222 15.02 -0.53 -15.46
C ALA A 222 14.84 -0.24 -16.97
N LEU A 223 15.82 0.39 -17.62
CA LEU A 223 15.77 0.71 -19.05
C LEU A 223 16.06 -0.48 -19.98
N LYS A 224 16.44 -1.65 -19.44
CA LYS A 224 16.64 -2.86 -20.27
C LYS A 224 15.33 -3.53 -20.65
N VAL A 225 14.25 -3.26 -19.92
CA VAL A 225 12.93 -3.88 -20.11
C VAL A 225 11.87 -2.78 -20.03
N GLU A 226 10.97 -2.76 -20.98
CA GLU A 226 9.83 -1.85 -20.98
C GLU A 226 8.65 -2.45 -20.20
N PRO A 227 7.78 -1.62 -19.57
CA PRO A 227 6.60 -2.09 -18.84
C PRO A 227 5.67 -2.98 -19.66
N LEU A 228 5.08 -3.99 -19.03
CA LEU A 228 4.00 -4.78 -19.62
C LEU A 228 2.74 -3.91 -19.75
N THR A 229 2.03 -4.04 -20.88
CA THR A 229 0.72 -3.40 -21.14
C THR A 229 -0.39 -4.45 -21.16
N THR A 230 -1.66 -4.00 -21.22
CA THR A 230 -2.81 -4.90 -21.25
C THR A 230 -3.41 -5.09 -22.63
N GLN A 231 -3.14 -4.19 -23.59
CA GLN A 231 -3.75 -4.22 -24.92
C GLN A 231 -3.11 -5.27 -25.83
N PRO A 232 -3.92 -6.17 -26.45
CA PRO A 232 -3.40 -7.14 -27.40
C PRO A 232 -2.91 -6.44 -28.71
N PRO A 233 -1.99 -7.06 -29.48
CA PRO A 233 -1.46 -8.42 -29.29
C PRO A 233 -0.24 -8.52 -28.35
N LEU A 234 0.34 -7.39 -27.90
CA LEU A 234 1.56 -7.36 -27.09
C LEU A 234 1.29 -7.41 -25.59
N GLY A 235 0.13 -6.93 -25.16
CA GLY A 235 -0.30 -6.90 -23.77
C GLY A 235 -1.21 -8.07 -23.39
N SER A 236 -1.49 -8.18 -22.08
CA SER A 236 -2.40 -9.18 -21.51
C SER A 236 -3.10 -8.61 -20.27
N THR A 237 -4.36 -8.99 -20.06
CA THR A 237 -5.12 -8.68 -18.83
C THR A 237 -5.02 -9.80 -17.78
N ASP A 238 -4.32 -10.91 -18.05
CA ASP A 238 -4.13 -12.01 -17.12
C ASP A 238 -2.97 -11.71 -16.16
N PRO A 239 -3.18 -11.70 -14.82
CA PRO A 239 -2.10 -11.54 -13.85
C PRO A 239 -0.93 -12.53 -14.00
N LEU A 240 -1.16 -13.72 -14.56
CA LEU A 240 -0.08 -14.68 -14.84
C LEU A 240 0.92 -14.13 -15.87
N ALA A 241 0.46 -13.32 -16.82
CA ALA A 241 1.36 -12.65 -17.76
C ALA A 241 2.24 -11.61 -17.08
N LEU A 242 1.69 -10.88 -16.08
CA LEU A 242 2.48 -9.96 -15.27
C LEU A 242 3.53 -10.72 -14.43
N TYR A 243 3.16 -11.86 -13.83
CA TYR A 243 4.13 -12.67 -13.07
C TYR A 243 5.24 -13.22 -13.95
N GLN A 244 4.92 -13.57 -15.20
CA GLN A 244 5.94 -13.98 -16.19
C GLN A 244 6.85 -12.81 -16.55
N TRP A 245 6.30 -11.60 -16.74
CA TRP A 245 7.09 -10.40 -16.99
C TRP A 245 8.05 -10.09 -15.83
N LEU A 246 7.59 -10.22 -14.58
CA LEU A 246 8.42 -10.03 -13.39
C LEU A 246 9.55 -11.07 -13.31
N GLU A 247 9.27 -12.33 -13.64
CA GLU A 247 10.28 -13.39 -13.70
C GLU A 247 11.31 -13.12 -14.79
N ASP A 248 10.86 -12.69 -15.97
CA ASP A 248 11.73 -12.34 -17.09
C ASP A 248 12.56 -11.09 -16.80
N TYR A 249 12.02 -10.10 -16.09
CA TYR A 249 12.76 -8.94 -15.62
C TYR A 249 13.93 -9.37 -14.73
N GLU A 250 13.68 -10.14 -13.67
CA GLU A 250 14.73 -10.62 -12.77
C GLU A 250 15.78 -11.47 -13.52
N LYS A 251 15.35 -12.38 -14.35
CA LYS A 251 16.22 -13.29 -15.11
C LYS A 251 17.11 -12.57 -16.12
N ASN A 252 16.55 -11.62 -16.86
CA ASN A 252 17.24 -10.97 -17.98
C ASN A 252 18.11 -9.78 -17.52
N THR A 253 17.76 -9.13 -16.41
CA THR A 253 18.47 -7.94 -15.91
C THR A 253 19.37 -8.25 -14.73
N GLY A 254 19.04 -9.27 -13.93
CA GLY A 254 19.63 -9.52 -12.61
C GLY A 254 19.07 -8.61 -11.52
N GLY A 255 18.06 -7.80 -11.85
CA GLY A 255 17.37 -6.91 -10.93
C GLY A 255 16.34 -7.62 -10.05
N ARG A 256 15.56 -6.83 -9.28
CA ARG A 256 14.46 -7.32 -8.45
C ARG A 256 13.24 -6.42 -8.58
N ALA A 257 12.07 -7.05 -8.67
CA ALA A 257 10.80 -6.37 -8.77
C ALA A 257 9.70 -7.17 -8.06
N PHE A 258 8.63 -6.51 -7.66
CA PHE A 258 7.38 -7.16 -7.28
C PHE A 258 6.19 -6.31 -7.69
N ALA A 259 5.00 -6.89 -7.63
CA ALA A 259 3.75 -6.19 -7.86
C ALA A 259 2.91 -6.15 -6.58
N PHE A 260 1.96 -5.22 -6.51
CA PHE A 260 0.95 -5.18 -5.45
C PHE A 260 -0.36 -4.67 -6.01
N SER A 261 -1.44 -5.34 -5.60
CA SER A 261 -2.79 -5.00 -6.03
C SER A 261 -3.45 -3.97 -5.13
N HIS A 262 -4.47 -3.31 -5.66
CA HIS A 262 -5.26 -2.31 -4.95
C HIS A 262 -6.72 -2.36 -5.39
N ASN A 263 -7.62 -1.71 -4.61
CA ASN A 263 -9.05 -1.62 -4.88
C ASN A 263 -9.69 -2.96 -5.26
N GLY A 264 -9.45 -3.98 -4.47
CA GLY A 264 -10.19 -5.23 -4.57
C GLY A 264 -11.71 -5.00 -4.51
N ASN A 265 -12.15 -3.99 -3.75
CA ASN A 265 -13.54 -3.55 -3.62
C ASN A 265 -14.21 -3.11 -4.93
N LEU A 266 -13.48 -2.91 -6.02
CA LEU A 266 -13.99 -2.56 -7.35
C LEU A 266 -13.83 -3.68 -8.39
N SER A 267 -13.49 -4.90 -7.93
CA SER A 267 -13.25 -6.06 -8.81
C SER A 267 -14.45 -6.98 -9.00
N ASN A 268 -15.55 -6.75 -8.28
CA ASN A 268 -16.69 -7.68 -8.20
C ASN A 268 -16.25 -9.14 -7.92
N GLY A 269 -15.30 -9.30 -6.97
CA GLY A 269 -14.85 -10.59 -6.46
C GLY A 269 -13.65 -11.20 -7.17
N TRP A 270 -13.14 -10.60 -8.23
CA TRP A 270 -12.06 -11.18 -9.03
C TRP A 270 -10.65 -10.85 -8.52
N MET A 271 -10.49 -9.93 -7.55
CA MET A 271 -9.17 -9.58 -7.03
C MET A 271 -8.54 -10.73 -6.23
N PHE A 272 -9.31 -11.44 -5.40
CA PHE A 272 -8.83 -12.53 -4.56
C PHE A 272 -9.53 -13.87 -4.89
N PRO A 273 -9.27 -14.44 -6.07
CA PRO A 273 -9.93 -15.67 -6.51
C PRO A 273 -9.52 -16.88 -5.65
N THR A 274 -10.47 -17.78 -5.37
CA THR A 274 -10.26 -19.01 -4.58
C THR A 274 -10.41 -20.31 -5.38
N GLU A 275 -11.00 -20.24 -6.57
CA GLU A 275 -11.27 -21.41 -7.44
C GLU A 275 -10.84 -21.16 -8.87
N GLY A 276 -11.45 -20.20 -9.54
CA GLY A 276 -11.15 -19.80 -10.92
C GLY A 276 -10.68 -18.35 -10.99
N THR A 277 -9.81 -18.03 -11.95
CA THR A 277 -9.38 -16.66 -12.26
C THR A 277 -10.32 -16.03 -13.29
N TYR A 278 -10.34 -14.71 -13.37
CA TYR A 278 -11.08 -13.99 -14.41
C TYR A 278 -10.71 -14.46 -15.83
N ALA A 279 -9.44 -14.75 -16.08
CA ALA A 279 -8.92 -15.21 -17.37
C ALA A 279 -9.32 -16.67 -17.72
N GLY A 280 -10.12 -17.33 -16.88
CA GLY A 280 -10.56 -18.71 -17.08
C GLY A 280 -9.58 -19.77 -16.59
N GLY A 281 -8.49 -19.38 -15.94
CA GLY A 281 -7.54 -20.29 -15.31
C GLY A 281 -8.08 -20.83 -13.97
N THR A 282 -7.44 -21.89 -13.48
CA THR A 282 -7.75 -22.50 -12.17
C THR A 282 -6.81 -21.94 -11.10
N VAL A 283 -7.31 -21.70 -9.90
CA VAL A 283 -6.48 -21.41 -8.73
C VAL A 283 -5.87 -22.72 -8.23
N ASP A 284 -4.79 -23.13 -8.88
CA ASP A 284 -4.02 -24.35 -8.60
C ASP A 284 -2.76 -24.04 -7.79
N LYS A 285 -1.95 -25.07 -7.54
CA LYS A 285 -0.69 -24.95 -6.80
C LYS A 285 0.30 -23.98 -7.45
N ASN A 286 0.34 -23.92 -8.80
CA ASN A 286 1.23 -23.03 -9.52
C ASN A 286 0.79 -21.57 -9.36
N TYR A 287 -0.50 -21.30 -9.55
CA TYR A 287 -1.06 -19.96 -9.36
C TYR A 287 -0.79 -19.41 -7.96
N VAL A 288 -1.09 -20.18 -6.90
CA VAL A 288 -0.91 -19.70 -5.51
C VAL A 288 0.56 -19.48 -5.17
N LYS A 289 1.47 -20.29 -5.72
CA LYS A 289 2.92 -20.12 -5.57
C LYS A 289 3.43 -18.86 -6.25
N LEU A 290 3.01 -18.60 -7.49
CA LEU A 290 3.42 -17.43 -8.25
C LEU A 290 2.90 -16.15 -7.59
N ARG A 291 1.62 -16.12 -7.21
CA ARG A 291 1.04 -14.97 -6.55
C ARG A 291 1.71 -14.67 -5.19
N ALA A 292 1.98 -15.69 -4.38
CA ALA A 292 2.70 -15.54 -3.11
C ALA A 292 4.12 -14.97 -3.29
N LYS A 293 4.77 -15.27 -4.43
CA LYS A 293 6.09 -14.73 -4.76
C LYS A 293 6.00 -13.28 -5.22
N TRP A 294 5.07 -12.97 -6.13
CA TRP A 294 5.10 -11.73 -6.89
C TRP A 294 4.20 -10.62 -6.35
N GLU A 295 3.23 -10.94 -5.45
CA GLU A 295 2.40 -9.95 -4.78
C GLU A 295 2.59 -10.01 -3.24
N PRO A 296 3.77 -9.60 -2.71
CA PRO A 296 4.03 -9.62 -1.27
C PRO A 296 3.34 -8.48 -0.52
N HIS A 297 2.69 -7.56 -1.20
CA HIS A 297 2.10 -6.34 -0.65
C HIS A 297 0.69 -6.09 -1.20
N TYR A 298 -0.14 -5.37 -0.44
CA TYR A 298 -1.50 -4.95 -0.81
C TYR A 298 -1.77 -3.54 -0.29
N GLU A 299 -2.36 -2.72 -1.13
CA GLU A 299 -2.79 -1.36 -0.80
C GLU A 299 -4.17 -1.44 -0.16
N ILE A 300 -4.20 -1.35 1.19
CA ILE A 300 -5.39 -1.63 1.98
C ILE A 300 -6.38 -0.46 1.98
N THR A 301 -5.91 0.76 1.76
CA THR A 301 -6.72 1.98 1.75
C THR A 301 -6.19 2.98 0.73
N GLN A 302 -7.09 3.66 0.04
CA GLN A 302 -6.79 4.73 -0.89
C GLN A 302 -8.04 5.57 -1.21
N ILE A 303 -7.93 6.52 -2.12
CA ILE A 303 -8.97 7.51 -2.47
C ILE A 303 -10.31 6.89 -2.92
N LYS A 304 -10.29 5.66 -3.50
CA LYS A 304 -11.47 4.92 -3.96
C LYS A 304 -11.98 3.92 -2.91
N GLY A 305 -11.88 4.27 -1.63
CA GLY A 305 -12.41 3.50 -0.50
C GLY A 305 -11.37 2.66 0.23
N ASP A 306 -11.77 2.20 1.41
CA ASP A 306 -10.99 1.31 2.27
C ASP A 306 -11.27 -0.16 1.90
N GLY A 307 -10.24 -0.97 1.86
CA GLY A 307 -10.29 -2.38 1.48
C GLY A 307 -10.00 -3.34 2.64
N GLU A 308 -9.97 -2.87 3.90
CA GLU A 308 -9.66 -3.75 5.05
C GLU A 308 -10.75 -4.78 5.30
N ALA A 309 -11.97 -4.32 5.57
CA ALA A 309 -13.10 -5.16 5.94
C ALA A 309 -14.42 -4.59 5.39
N HIS A 310 -15.47 -5.39 5.41
CA HIS A 310 -16.82 -4.98 5.00
C HIS A 310 -17.84 -5.46 6.04
N PRO A 311 -18.86 -4.67 6.44
CA PRO A 311 -19.81 -5.04 7.48
C PRO A 311 -20.59 -6.33 7.16
N TYR A 312 -20.83 -6.64 5.90
CA TYR A 312 -21.45 -7.91 5.50
C TYR A 312 -20.55 -9.13 5.81
N LEU A 313 -19.23 -8.99 5.69
CA LEU A 313 -18.25 -10.07 5.94
C LEU A 313 -17.83 -10.14 7.40
N SER A 314 -17.87 -9.02 8.11
CA SER A 314 -17.40 -8.83 9.49
C SER A 314 -18.48 -8.16 10.36
N PRO A 315 -19.66 -8.78 10.53
CA PRO A 315 -20.81 -8.13 11.18
C PRO A 315 -20.60 -7.86 12.70
N GLU A 316 -19.65 -8.52 13.33
CA GLU A 316 -19.31 -8.33 14.75
C GLU A 316 -18.25 -7.23 14.97
N ASP A 317 -17.76 -6.59 13.89
CA ASP A 317 -16.79 -5.52 13.94
C ASP A 317 -17.45 -4.15 13.77
N GLU A 318 -17.55 -3.38 14.85
CA GLU A 318 -18.15 -2.03 14.86
C GLU A 318 -17.44 -1.01 13.96
N PHE A 319 -16.20 -1.31 13.51
CA PHE A 319 -15.39 -0.46 12.64
C PHE A 319 -15.21 -1.04 11.23
N ALA A 320 -15.98 -2.07 10.85
CA ALA A 320 -15.90 -2.66 9.51
C ALA A 320 -16.49 -1.75 8.42
N ASP A 321 -17.43 -0.87 8.77
CA ASP A 321 -18.02 0.11 7.85
C ASP A 321 -17.22 1.41 7.88
N TYR A 322 -16.10 1.42 7.18
CA TYR A 322 -15.26 2.60 7.05
C TYR A 322 -14.99 2.88 5.58
N GLU A 323 -15.44 4.04 5.11
CA GLU A 323 -15.21 4.50 3.73
C GLU A 323 -15.53 3.43 2.67
N THR A 324 -16.61 2.70 2.88
CA THR A 324 -17.02 1.56 2.06
C THR A 324 -17.50 1.98 0.68
N TRP A 325 -16.93 1.37 -0.37
CA TRP A 325 -17.32 1.54 -1.77
C TRP A 325 -17.79 0.20 -2.33
N ASP A 326 -19.12 0.00 -2.44
CA ASP A 326 -19.74 -1.29 -2.77
C ASP A 326 -20.88 -1.21 -3.81
N VAL A 327 -20.93 -0.15 -4.64
CA VAL A 327 -21.97 0.03 -5.67
C VAL A 327 -21.82 -1.00 -6.79
N GLY A 328 -20.61 -1.24 -7.27
CA GLY A 328 -20.34 -2.12 -8.41
C GLY A 328 -18.84 -2.29 -8.70
N ASN A 329 -18.52 -2.73 -9.92
CA ASN A 329 -17.17 -2.70 -10.46
C ASN A 329 -16.74 -1.24 -10.76
N LEU A 330 -15.51 -1.02 -11.22
CA LEU A 330 -14.90 0.30 -11.35
C LEU A 330 -15.72 1.28 -12.21
N ASP A 331 -16.30 0.84 -13.31
CA ASP A 331 -17.11 1.64 -14.24
C ASP A 331 -18.63 1.53 -13.99
N ILE A 332 -19.03 0.83 -12.94
CA ILE A 332 -20.43 0.53 -12.58
C ILE A 332 -21.21 -0.06 -13.78
N SER A 333 -20.55 -0.85 -14.62
CA SER A 333 -21.22 -1.63 -15.67
C SER A 333 -21.92 -2.87 -15.11
N GLN A 334 -21.54 -3.28 -13.90
CA GLN A 334 -22.15 -4.40 -13.17
C GLN A 334 -22.31 -4.05 -11.69
N LYS A 335 -23.55 -4.18 -11.18
CA LYS A 335 -23.85 -4.04 -9.75
C LYS A 335 -23.15 -5.10 -8.92
N LYS A 336 -22.73 -4.71 -7.72
CA LYS A 336 -22.21 -5.62 -6.72
C LYS A 336 -23.27 -6.57 -6.20
N GLN A 337 -22.88 -7.83 -5.98
CA GLN A 337 -23.67 -8.84 -5.29
C GLN A 337 -22.93 -9.29 -4.02
N PRO A 338 -23.66 -9.67 -2.95
CA PRO A 338 -23.04 -10.04 -1.67
C PRO A 338 -21.97 -11.12 -1.77
N GLU A 339 -22.12 -12.06 -2.69
CA GLU A 339 -21.16 -13.18 -2.89
C GLU A 339 -19.82 -12.71 -3.43
N MET A 340 -19.78 -11.58 -4.14
CA MET A 340 -18.58 -10.99 -4.73
C MET A 340 -17.65 -10.42 -3.66
N LEU A 341 -18.21 -9.93 -2.55
CA LEU A 341 -17.47 -9.31 -1.45
C LEU A 341 -16.36 -10.20 -0.88
N LYS A 342 -16.52 -11.53 -0.92
CA LYS A 342 -15.51 -12.49 -0.45
C LYS A 342 -14.17 -12.43 -1.20
N GLY A 343 -14.20 -12.01 -2.46
CA GLY A 343 -13.02 -11.86 -3.31
C GLY A 343 -12.49 -10.43 -3.38
N GLU A 344 -12.87 -9.53 -2.45
CA GLU A 344 -12.61 -8.09 -2.55
C GLU A 344 -11.85 -7.49 -1.39
N TYR A 345 -12.11 -7.92 -0.15
CA TYR A 345 -11.59 -7.29 1.06
C TYR A 345 -10.43 -8.07 1.66
N ALA A 346 -9.44 -7.33 2.16
CA ALA A 346 -8.16 -7.87 2.62
C ALA A 346 -8.32 -8.90 3.74
N ARG A 347 -9.13 -8.61 4.78
CA ARG A 347 -9.34 -9.52 5.91
C ARG A 347 -9.92 -10.86 5.46
N GLU A 348 -10.88 -10.83 4.54
CA GLU A 348 -11.44 -12.07 3.98
C GLU A 348 -10.39 -12.81 3.13
N ALA A 349 -9.61 -12.09 2.32
CA ALA A 349 -8.53 -12.68 1.53
C ALA A 349 -7.49 -13.38 2.42
N LEU A 350 -7.08 -12.75 3.56
CA LEU A 350 -6.17 -13.38 4.53
C LEU A 350 -6.74 -14.71 5.07
N LYS A 351 -8.05 -14.75 5.40
CA LYS A 351 -8.73 -15.99 5.85
C LYS A 351 -8.73 -17.04 4.75
N GLN A 352 -9.11 -16.68 3.52
CA GLN A 352 -9.10 -17.58 2.36
C GLN A 352 -7.67 -18.10 2.06
N GLY A 353 -6.66 -17.27 2.30
CA GLY A 353 -5.26 -17.64 2.18
C GLY A 353 -4.86 -18.82 3.09
N LEU A 354 -5.35 -18.85 4.33
CA LEU A 354 -5.14 -20.01 5.25
C LEU A 354 -5.75 -21.30 4.68
N LEU A 355 -6.94 -21.19 4.08
CA LEU A 355 -7.61 -22.35 3.47
C LEU A 355 -6.87 -22.86 2.24
N LEU A 356 -6.41 -21.94 1.37
CA LEU A 356 -5.63 -22.27 0.17
C LEU A 356 -4.27 -22.89 0.55
N GLU A 357 -3.61 -22.37 1.59
CA GLU A 357 -2.38 -22.97 2.11
C GLU A 357 -2.59 -24.41 2.58
N LYS A 358 -3.69 -24.68 3.30
CA LYS A 358 -4.05 -26.05 3.71
C LYS A 358 -4.28 -26.98 2.53
N LYS A 359 -4.94 -26.49 1.45
CA LYS A 359 -5.29 -27.27 0.26
C LYS A 359 -4.13 -27.44 -0.72
N LEU A 360 -3.37 -26.37 -0.99
CA LEU A 360 -2.43 -26.28 -2.11
C LEU A 360 -0.97 -26.12 -1.67
N GLY A 361 -0.70 -25.87 -0.40
CA GLY A 361 0.63 -25.77 0.18
C GLY A 361 1.27 -24.39 0.18
N TYR A 362 0.62 -23.39 -0.40
CA TYR A 362 1.05 -21.97 -0.40
C TYR A 362 -0.13 -21.06 -0.07
N ASN A 363 0.14 -19.97 0.66
CA ASN A 363 -0.81 -18.89 0.93
C ASN A 363 -0.59 -17.75 -0.07
N PRO A 364 -1.46 -17.56 -1.08
CA PRO A 364 -1.31 -16.49 -2.07
C PRO A 364 -1.65 -15.10 -1.53
N TYR A 365 -2.25 -15.02 -0.35
CA TYR A 365 -2.73 -13.80 0.28
C TYR A 365 -1.96 -13.46 1.57
N LYS A 366 -0.73 -13.92 1.66
CA LYS A 366 0.19 -13.61 2.74
C LYS A 366 0.97 -12.32 2.46
N PHE A 367 0.23 -11.25 2.19
CA PHE A 367 0.76 -9.94 1.86
C PHE A 367 0.89 -9.03 3.09
N GLY A 368 1.75 -8.02 3.00
CA GLY A 368 1.80 -6.87 3.90
C GLY A 368 0.83 -5.78 3.47
N PHE A 369 0.62 -4.79 4.34
CA PHE A 369 -0.29 -3.68 4.12
C PHE A 369 0.43 -2.36 3.88
N GLY A 370 -0.09 -1.55 2.95
CA GLY A 370 0.24 -0.15 2.74
C GLY A 370 -1.00 0.69 2.46
N GLY A 371 -0.87 1.98 2.62
CA GLY A 371 -1.85 2.97 2.15
C GLY A 371 -1.24 3.80 1.02
N ALA A 372 -2.07 4.35 0.15
CA ALA A 372 -1.62 5.19 -0.94
C ALA A 372 -2.68 6.23 -1.34
N THR A 373 -2.30 7.18 -2.20
CA THR A 373 -3.28 8.16 -2.69
C THR A 373 -4.01 7.68 -3.93
N ASP A 374 -3.34 7.09 -4.88
CA ASP A 374 -3.86 6.87 -6.23
C ASP A 374 -4.43 8.19 -6.82
N SER A 375 -3.78 9.29 -6.48
CA SER A 375 -4.19 10.61 -6.97
C SER A 375 -3.81 10.79 -8.44
N HIS A 376 -4.75 11.29 -9.24
CA HIS A 376 -4.53 11.63 -10.65
C HIS A 376 -4.28 13.14 -10.87
N THR A 377 -3.80 13.81 -9.82
CA THR A 377 -3.48 15.24 -9.85
C THR A 377 -1.98 15.53 -9.79
N SER A 378 -1.12 14.49 -9.74
CA SER A 378 0.32 14.56 -9.40
C SER A 378 0.59 15.02 -7.96
N LEU A 379 -0.45 15.09 -7.12
CA LEU A 379 -0.38 15.65 -5.77
C LEU A 379 -0.62 14.54 -4.74
N ALA A 380 0.44 14.12 -4.06
CA ALA A 380 0.39 13.09 -3.01
C ALA A 380 -0.19 13.66 -1.70
N THR A 381 -1.43 14.15 -1.74
CA THR A 381 -2.11 14.76 -0.58
C THR A 381 -3.06 13.75 0.07
N ALA A 382 -2.87 13.46 1.36
CA ALA A 382 -3.68 12.51 2.12
C ALA A 382 -4.19 13.07 3.46
N ASP A 383 -3.98 14.35 3.73
CA ASP A 383 -4.52 15.01 4.92
C ASP A 383 -5.93 15.53 4.62
N GLU A 384 -6.90 15.29 5.49
CA GLU A 384 -8.30 15.72 5.34
C GLU A 384 -8.44 17.23 5.11
N ASP A 385 -7.59 18.03 5.73
CA ASP A 385 -7.61 19.49 5.59
C ASP A 385 -6.80 20.03 4.39
N ASN A 386 -6.16 19.13 3.63
CA ASN A 386 -5.32 19.43 2.46
C ASN A 386 -5.56 18.45 1.30
N PHE A 387 -6.80 17.97 1.13
CA PHE A 387 -7.17 17.00 0.12
C PHE A 387 -7.44 17.66 -1.25
N PHE A 388 -6.66 17.30 -2.28
CA PHE A 388 -6.79 17.88 -3.63
C PHE A 388 -7.66 17.05 -4.60
N GLY A 389 -8.31 15.99 -4.10
CA GLY A 389 -9.23 15.19 -4.90
C GLY A 389 -8.55 14.11 -5.74
N LYS A 390 -9.37 13.31 -6.43
CA LYS A 390 -8.90 12.20 -7.30
C LYS A 390 -8.35 12.70 -8.63
N SER A 391 -9.00 13.72 -9.24
CA SER A 391 -8.64 14.26 -10.56
C SER A 391 -8.76 15.78 -10.55
N THR A 392 -8.24 16.43 -11.59
CA THR A 392 -8.29 17.89 -11.70
C THR A 392 -9.71 18.46 -11.70
N SER A 393 -10.71 17.69 -12.15
CA SER A 393 -12.11 18.13 -12.10
C SER A 393 -12.61 18.34 -10.66
N VAL A 394 -12.06 17.61 -9.68
CA VAL A 394 -12.44 17.64 -8.27
C VAL A 394 -11.36 18.25 -7.36
N GLU A 395 -10.47 19.07 -7.89
CA GLU A 395 -9.61 19.93 -7.08
C GLU A 395 -10.45 20.89 -6.20
N PRO A 396 -9.92 21.43 -5.09
CA PRO A 396 -10.66 22.23 -4.14
C PRO A 396 -11.56 23.27 -4.78
N SER A 397 -12.87 23.14 -4.59
CA SER A 397 -13.91 24.06 -5.06
C SER A 397 -15.21 23.83 -4.27
N LYS A 398 -16.12 24.81 -4.27
CA LYS A 398 -17.42 24.68 -3.59
C LYS A 398 -18.32 23.61 -4.18
N ASP A 399 -18.09 23.20 -5.44
CA ASP A 399 -18.98 22.31 -6.18
C ASP A 399 -18.40 20.89 -6.35
N ARG A 400 -17.12 20.63 -5.97
CA ARG A 400 -16.45 19.35 -6.22
C ARG A 400 -17.13 18.14 -5.56
N ILE A 401 -17.78 18.36 -4.42
CA ILE A 401 -18.49 17.31 -3.67
C ILE A 401 -19.68 16.72 -4.44
N ASN A 402 -20.26 17.49 -5.39
CA ASN A 402 -21.40 17.09 -6.20
C ASN A 402 -20.99 16.46 -7.53
N HIS A 403 -19.69 16.32 -7.76
CA HIS A 403 -19.15 15.72 -8.98
C HIS A 403 -18.88 14.23 -8.72
N PRO A 404 -19.72 13.32 -9.26
CA PRO A 404 -19.50 11.89 -9.05
C PRO A 404 -18.17 11.46 -9.68
N PHE A 405 -17.49 10.50 -9.03
CA PHE A 405 -16.29 9.88 -9.60
C PHE A 405 -16.65 9.11 -10.89
N VAL A 406 -17.65 8.23 -10.78
CA VAL A 406 -18.23 7.49 -11.90
C VAL A 406 -19.72 7.36 -11.67
N SER A 407 -20.52 7.45 -12.74
CA SER A 407 -21.95 7.23 -12.70
C SER A 407 -22.44 6.45 -13.92
N SER A 408 -23.46 5.63 -13.73
CA SER A 408 -24.17 4.88 -14.76
C SER A 408 -25.65 4.76 -14.41
N ASP A 409 -26.44 4.10 -15.26
CA ASP A 409 -27.85 3.77 -14.97
C ASP A 409 -28.00 2.84 -13.74
N LEU A 410 -26.92 2.19 -13.30
CA LEU A 410 -26.93 1.26 -12.16
C LEU A 410 -26.62 1.93 -10.82
N GLY A 411 -26.07 3.14 -10.81
CA GLY A 411 -25.71 3.91 -9.63
C GLY A 411 -24.58 4.89 -9.85
N ALA A 412 -24.03 5.43 -8.76
CA ALA A 412 -22.89 6.34 -8.80
C ALA A 412 -21.95 6.10 -7.61
N PHE A 413 -20.66 6.33 -7.83
CA PHE A 413 -19.73 6.63 -6.76
C PHE A 413 -19.70 8.15 -6.58
N GLU A 414 -20.41 8.61 -5.56
CA GLU A 414 -20.63 10.04 -5.31
C GLU A 414 -19.34 10.76 -4.93
N GLY A 415 -19.15 12.01 -5.35
CA GLY A 415 -17.94 12.79 -5.10
C GLY A 415 -17.62 12.95 -3.61
N TYR A 416 -18.63 13.17 -2.76
CA TYR A 416 -18.47 13.28 -1.31
C TYR A 416 -18.03 11.96 -0.62
N LYS A 417 -18.07 10.83 -1.33
CA LYS A 417 -17.57 9.53 -0.86
C LYS A 417 -16.09 9.31 -1.14
N LEU A 418 -15.40 10.21 -1.88
CA LEU A 418 -13.96 10.15 -2.02
C LEU A 418 -13.29 10.19 -0.63
N VAL A 419 -12.27 9.38 -0.45
CA VAL A 419 -11.47 9.33 0.79
C VAL A 419 -10.27 10.25 0.63
N SER A 420 -9.85 10.93 1.69
CA SER A 420 -8.61 11.74 1.64
C SER A 420 -7.38 10.89 1.34
N SER A 421 -7.51 9.59 1.54
CA SER A 421 -6.58 8.52 1.21
C SER A 421 -5.55 8.19 2.29
N GLY A 422 -4.34 7.74 1.93
CA GLY A 422 -3.41 7.27 2.94
C GLY A 422 -1.95 7.24 2.49
N TYR A 423 -1.09 6.85 3.43
CA TYR A 423 0.34 6.66 3.21
C TYR A 423 0.79 5.30 3.71
N THR A 424 1.93 4.85 3.20
CA THR A 424 2.63 3.67 3.69
C THR A 424 3.79 4.08 4.59
N GLY A 425 3.80 3.55 5.83
CA GLY A 425 4.95 3.57 6.72
C GLY A 425 5.80 2.33 6.54
N ILE A 426 7.09 2.50 6.27
CA ILE A 426 8.05 1.40 6.08
C ILE A 426 9.09 1.45 7.20
N TRP A 427 9.23 0.36 7.95
CA TRP A 427 10.29 0.22 8.93
C TRP A 427 11.58 -0.26 8.25
N ALA A 428 12.55 0.62 8.16
CA ALA A 428 13.86 0.30 7.57
C ALA A 428 15.01 0.91 8.39
N HIS A 429 16.24 0.48 8.12
CA HIS A 429 17.42 1.01 8.79
C HIS A 429 17.95 2.27 8.10
N GLU A 430 17.66 2.46 6.82
CA GLU A 430 18.06 3.64 6.05
C GLU A 430 17.05 3.96 4.94
N ASN A 431 17.06 5.21 4.46
CA ASN A 431 16.22 5.65 3.34
C ASN A 431 16.97 5.46 2.02
N THR A 432 16.92 4.25 1.48
CA THR A 432 17.46 3.90 0.16
C THR A 432 16.49 2.97 -0.56
N ARG A 433 16.46 2.95 -1.90
CA ARG A 433 15.62 2.03 -2.67
C ARG A 433 15.78 0.59 -2.19
N GLY A 434 17.04 0.15 -2.04
CA GLY A 434 17.32 -1.22 -1.60
C GLY A 434 16.74 -1.53 -0.23
N ALA A 435 16.97 -0.66 0.77
CA ALA A 435 16.51 -0.90 2.14
C ALA A 435 14.98 -0.84 2.27
N LEU A 436 14.33 0.12 1.60
CA LEU A 436 12.87 0.25 1.61
C LEU A 436 12.20 -0.89 0.85
N PHE A 437 12.69 -1.24 -0.35
CA PHE A 437 12.19 -2.37 -1.13
C PHE A 437 12.28 -3.69 -0.33
N ASP A 438 13.46 -3.98 0.25
CA ASP A 438 13.68 -5.18 1.05
C ASP A 438 12.77 -5.23 2.29
N ALA A 439 12.43 -4.07 2.88
CA ALA A 439 11.49 -3.97 3.98
C ALA A 439 10.03 -4.22 3.53
N MET A 440 9.62 -3.69 2.37
CA MET A 440 8.31 -3.98 1.77
C MET A 440 8.19 -5.48 1.45
N GLU A 441 9.21 -6.08 0.86
CA GLU A 441 9.22 -7.52 0.57
C GLU A 441 9.14 -8.38 1.84
N ARG A 442 9.80 -7.95 2.94
CA ARG A 442 9.63 -8.56 4.27
C ARG A 442 8.30 -8.22 4.92
N LYS A 443 7.49 -7.31 4.33
CA LYS A 443 6.20 -6.85 4.84
C LYS A 443 6.30 -6.12 6.18
N GLU A 444 7.43 -5.49 6.45
CA GLU A 444 7.63 -4.68 7.64
C GLU A 444 7.09 -3.26 7.42
N THR A 445 5.81 -3.22 7.05
CA THR A 445 5.07 -2.05 6.60
C THR A 445 3.70 -1.98 7.24
N TYR A 446 3.09 -0.81 7.16
CA TYR A 446 1.70 -0.59 7.54
C TYR A 446 1.10 0.57 6.75
N GLY A 447 -0.22 0.50 6.52
CA GLY A 447 -0.96 1.59 5.90
C GLY A 447 -1.61 2.50 6.94
N THR A 448 -1.74 3.80 6.62
CA THR A 448 -2.58 4.74 7.36
C THR A 448 -3.58 5.39 6.42
N THR A 449 -4.64 5.95 6.96
CA THR A 449 -5.68 6.68 6.21
C THR A 449 -5.39 8.18 6.11
N GLY A 450 -4.12 8.59 6.25
CA GLY A 450 -3.64 9.97 6.14
C GLY A 450 -2.66 10.33 7.25
N PRO A 451 -3.09 10.38 8.52
CA PRO A 451 -2.20 10.68 9.63
C PRO A 451 -1.03 9.71 9.75
N ARG A 452 0.17 10.25 9.95
CA ARG A 452 1.41 9.47 10.05
C ARG A 452 1.60 8.92 11.47
N MET A 453 0.63 8.12 11.94
CA MET A 453 0.71 7.42 13.22
C MET A 453 1.89 6.45 13.21
N THR A 454 2.70 6.44 14.27
CA THR A 454 3.78 5.47 14.42
C THR A 454 3.24 4.20 15.05
N VAL A 455 3.35 3.07 14.37
CA VAL A 455 2.86 1.76 14.85
C VAL A 455 4.00 0.75 14.83
N ARG A 456 4.20 0.03 15.95
CA ARG A 456 5.06 -1.15 16.06
C ARG A 456 4.22 -2.33 16.52
N PHE A 457 4.39 -3.46 15.88
CA PHE A 457 3.69 -4.70 16.21
C PHE A 457 4.66 -5.88 16.13
N PHE A 458 4.83 -6.56 17.26
CA PHE A 458 5.71 -7.73 17.37
C PHE A 458 4.92 -8.92 17.93
N GLY A 459 5.15 -10.11 17.39
CA GLY A 459 4.58 -11.35 17.87
C GLY A 459 5.68 -12.28 18.38
N GLY A 460 5.44 -12.96 19.50
CA GLY A 460 6.39 -13.87 20.10
C GLY A 460 5.73 -14.75 21.16
N TRP A 461 6.54 -15.42 21.97
CA TRP A 461 6.02 -16.35 22.97
C TRP A 461 6.22 -15.87 24.42
N ASP A 462 7.12 -14.91 24.63
CA ASP A 462 7.63 -14.56 25.97
C ASP A 462 7.60 -13.05 26.25
N TYR A 463 6.78 -12.29 25.50
CA TYR A 463 6.58 -10.88 25.84
C TYR A 463 5.78 -10.73 27.13
N ASN A 464 6.14 -9.73 27.91
CA ASN A 464 5.48 -9.36 29.15
C ASN A 464 5.47 -7.83 29.33
N LYS A 465 4.74 -7.33 30.32
CA LYS A 465 4.56 -5.89 30.55
C LYS A 465 5.87 -5.14 30.83
N GLN A 466 6.89 -5.80 31.37
CA GLN A 466 8.20 -5.17 31.63
C GLN A 466 8.94 -4.86 30.32
N ASP A 467 8.67 -5.60 29.24
CA ASP A 467 9.26 -5.36 27.93
C ASP A 467 8.86 -4.00 27.35
N LEU A 468 7.68 -3.48 27.71
CA LEU A 468 7.22 -2.14 27.31
C LEU A 468 8.04 -1.03 27.94
N GLN A 469 8.70 -1.28 29.06
CA GLN A 469 9.49 -0.29 29.82
C GLN A 469 10.98 -0.35 29.47
N ALA A 470 11.37 -1.18 28.50
CA ALA A 470 12.74 -1.27 28.05
C ALA A 470 13.20 0.06 27.42
N ASN A 471 14.48 0.43 27.58
CA ASN A 471 15.06 1.62 26.96
C ASN A 471 14.99 1.57 25.42
N ASP A 472 14.93 0.39 24.83
CA ASP A 472 14.74 0.15 23.41
C ASP A 472 13.75 -1.02 23.22
N PRO A 473 12.44 -0.73 23.22
CA PRO A 473 11.42 -1.74 23.06
C PRO A 473 11.50 -2.48 21.71
N ALA A 474 11.93 -1.81 20.65
CA ALA A 474 12.09 -2.45 19.34
C ALA A 474 13.15 -3.54 19.37
N LYS A 475 14.29 -3.29 20.04
CA LYS A 475 15.32 -4.30 20.23
C LYS A 475 14.82 -5.54 20.98
N VAL A 476 13.97 -5.33 21.97
CA VAL A 476 13.31 -6.45 22.70
C VAL A 476 12.35 -7.17 21.75
N GLY A 477 11.61 -6.44 20.93
CA GLY A 477 10.70 -6.99 19.93
C GLY A 477 11.40 -7.98 19.00
N TYR A 478 12.48 -7.55 18.36
CA TYR A 478 13.27 -8.42 17.47
C TYR A 478 14.00 -9.57 18.21
N ALA A 479 14.41 -9.35 19.46
CA ALA A 479 15.12 -10.38 20.21
C ALA A 479 14.23 -11.53 20.70
N LYS A 480 12.94 -11.27 20.95
CA LYS A 480 11.98 -12.24 21.52
C LYS A 480 10.96 -12.75 20.52
N GLY A 481 10.91 -12.20 19.30
CA GLY A 481 9.91 -12.59 18.33
C GLY A 481 10.16 -12.02 16.94
N VAL A 482 9.07 -11.81 16.21
CA VAL A 482 9.06 -11.33 14.83
C VAL A 482 8.28 -10.00 14.73
N PRO A 483 8.68 -9.09 13.84
CA PRO A 483 7.92 -7.87 13.57
C PRO A 483 6.66 -8.17 12.74
N MET A 484 5.82 -7.15 12.52
CA MET A 484 4.74 -7.19 11.55
C MET A 484 5.24 -7.73 10.19
N GLY A 485 4.41 -8.50 9.51
CA GLY A 485 4.75 -9.21 8.27
C GLY A 485 5.44 -10.57 8.49
N GLY A 486 5.92 -10.86 9.72
CA GLY A 486 6.70 -12.05 10.02
C GLY A 486 5.89 -13.31 10.33
N ASP A 487 6.60 -14.43 10.43
CA ASP A 487 6.06 -15.74 10.79
C ASP A 487 6.48 -16.14 12.21
N LEU A 488 5.53 -16.46 13.06
CA LEU A 488 5.81 -17.02 14.37
C LEU A 488 6.41 -18.42 14.24
N VAL A 489 7.59 -18.61 14.82
CA VAL A 489 8.22 -19.92 14.89
C VAL A 489 7.36 -20.83 15.76
N LYS A 490 7.02 -22.03 15.24
CA LYS A 490 6.20 -22.98 15.94
C LYS A 490 6.82 -23.40 17.28
N GLN A 491 6.03 -23.32 18.34
CA GLN A 491 6.43 -23.83 19.66
C GLN A 491 5.94 -25.24 19.91
N LYS A 492 6.74 -26.02 20.65
CA LYS A 492 6.35 -27.37 21.11
C LYS A 492 5.37 -27.33 22.29
N SER A 493 5.32 -26.22 23.02
CA SER A 493 4.43 -26.06 24.20
C SER A 493 3.02 -25.62 23.77
N ASN A 494 2.07 -25.71 24.72
CA ASN A 494 0.71 -25.16 24.52
C ASN A 494 0.61 -23.67 24.89
N LYS A 495 1.75 -22.96 25.02
CA LYS A 495 1.77 -21.55 25.36
C LYS A 495 1.16 -20.74 24.23
N ALA A 496 0.25 -19.84 24.57
CA ALA A 496 -0.31 -18.89 23.61
C ALA A 496 0.71 -17.82 23.20
N PRO A 497 0.67 -17.32 21.96
CA PRO A 497 1.51 -16.22 21.53
C PRO A 497 1.14 -14.95 22.26
N SER A 498 2.15 -14.13 22.54
CA SER A 498 2.01 -12.78 23.06
C SER A 498 2.43 -11.76 22.03
N PHE A 499 1.73 -10.64 22.01
CA PHE A 499 1.95 -9.57 21.03
C PHE A 499 2.25 -8.28 21.77
N MET A 500 3.33 -7.62 21.37
CA MET A 500 3.74 -6.32 21.91
C MET A 500 3.41 -5.25 20.88
N VAL A 501 2.60 -4.27 21.28
CA VAL A 501 2.11 -3.20 20.42
C VAL A 501 2.47 -1.84 21.00
N TYR A 502 2.97 -0.96 20.16
CA TYR A 502 3.13 0.48 20.42
C TYR A 502 2.44 1.26 19.34
N ALA A 503 1.68 2.26 19.74
CA ALA A 503 1.11 3.25 18.84
C ALA A 503 1.31 4.65 19.42
N MET A 504 1.72 5.58 18.55
CA MET A 504 1.84 7.00 18.87
C MET A 504 1.11 7.79 17.78
N ARG A 505 0.33 8.77 18.21
CA ARG A 505 -0.39 9.65 17.29
C ARG A 505 0.55 10.38 16.33
N ASP A 506 0.04 10.83 15.21
CA ASP A 506 0.67 11.88 14.43
C ASP A 506 0.69 13.19 15.25
N PRO A 507 1.84 13.87 15.41
CA PRO A 507 1.90 15.16 16.11
C PRO A 507 0.97 16.24 15.54
N LYS A 508 0.57 16.13 14.26
CA LYS A 508 -0.33 17.08 13.58
C LYS A 508 -1.79 16.61 13.51
N SER A 509 -2.11 15.41 14.06
CA SER A 509 -3.43 14.84 14.05
C SER A 509 -4.00 14.62 15.45
N ALA A 510 -5.01 13.79 15.54
CA ALA A 510 -5.80 13.54 16.75
C ALA A 510 -5.11 12.57 17.72
N TYR A 511 -5.63 12.52 18.96
CA TYR A 511 -5.26 11.51 19.93
C TYR A 511 -5.86 10.15 19.54
N LEU A 512 -5.28 9.08 20.07
CA LEU A 512 -5.70 7.71 19.82
C LEU A 512 -6.91 7.35 20.67
N ASP A 513 -7.91 6.73 20.06
CA ASP A 513 -9.04 6.09 20.73
C ASP A 513 -8.61 4.74 21.33
N ARG A 514 -8.10 3.84 20.47
CA ARG A 514 -7.77 2.46 20.86
C ARG A 514 -6.78 1.78 19.92
N ILE A 515 -6.23 0.68 20.44
CA ILE A 515 -5.53 -0.34 19.66
C ILE A 515 -6.39 -1.60 19.68
N GLN A 516 -6.62 -2.17 18.49
CA GLN A 516 -7.27 -3.48 18.32
C GLN A 516 -6.26 -4.49 17.77
N VAL A 517 -6.42 -5.74 18.14
CA VAL A 517 -5.81 -6.88 17.45
C VAL A 517 -6.92 -7.66 16.78
N ILE A 518 -6.78 -7.86 15.49
CA ILE A 518 -7.65 -8.67 14.66
C ILE A 518 -7.00 -10.04 14.47
N LYS A 519 -7.69 -11.09 14.87
CA LYS A 519 -7.30 -12.49 14.66
C LYS A 519 -8.21 -13.11 13.61
N GLY A 520 -7.62 -13.75 12.60
CA GLY A 520 -8.32 -14.69 11.73
C GLY A 520 -7.70 -16.07 11.84
N TRP A 521 -8.50 -17.14 11.80
CA TRP A 521 -7.98 -18.51 11.92
C TRP A 521 -8.80 -19.53 11.14
N LEU A 522 -8.14 -20.64 10.85
CA LEU A 522 -8.74 -21.83 10.24
C LEU A 522 -8.82 -22.94 11.30
N ASP A 523 -10.03 -23.32 11.67
CA ASP A 523 -10.23 -24.37 12.66
C ASP A 523 -9.94 -25.79 12.12
N LYS A 524 -9.96 -26.77 13.01
CA LYS A 524 -9.71 -28.17 12.68
C LYS A 524 -10.71 -28.75 11.68
N SER A 525 -11.95 -28.23 11.69
CA SER A 525 -13.02 -28.64 10.76
C SER A 525 -12.84 -28.06 9.35
N GLY A 526 -11.96 -27.05 9.21
CA GLY A 526 -11.74 -26.32 7.96
C GLY A 526 -12.64 -25.09 7.81
N LYS A 527 -13.27 -24.62 8.88
CA LYS A 527 -14.07 -23.41 8.91
C LYS A 527 -13.19 -22.20 9.25
N LEU A 528 -13.42 -21.09 8.52
CA LEU A 528 -12.76 -19.81 8.73
C LEU A 528 -13.48 -18.99 9.79
N HIS A 529 -12.73 -18.34 10.65
CA HIS A 529 -13.22 -17.50 11.73
C HIS A 529 -12.42 -16.21 11.81
N GLU A 530 -13.00 -15.20 12.48
CA GLU A 530 -12.31 -13.97 12.86
C GLU A 530 -12.80 -13.48 14.23
N ARG A 531 -11.97 -12.69 14.88
CA ARG A 531 -12.33 -11.97 16.11
C ARG A 531 -11.52 -10.70 16.25
N VAL A 532 -12.17 -9.63 16.68
CA VAL A 532 -11.55 -8.34 17.00
C VAL A 532 -11.47 -8.20 18.51
N TYR A 533 -10.28 -7.87 19.02
CA TYR A 533 -10.04 -7.58 20.43
C TYR A 533 -9.56 -6.14 20.59
N ASP A 534 -10.22 -5.37 21.48
CA ASP A 534 -9.63 -4.14 22.00
C ASP A 534 -8.52 -4.56 22.99
N VAL A 535 -7.28 -4.11 22.74
CA VAL A 535 -6.14 -4.52 23.56
C VAL A 535 -5.54 -3.38 24.37
N ALA A 536 -5.78 -2.15 23.96
CA ALA A 536 -5.53 -0.91 24.72
C ALA A 536 -6.57 0.13 24.33
N VAL A 537 -7.06 0.89 25.31
CA VAL A 537 -8.06 1.96 25.11
C VAL A 537 -7.66 3.18 25.91
N SER A 538 -7.93 4.36 25.37
CA SER A 538 -7.63 5.64 26.02
C SER A 538 -8.59 5.98 27.15
N ASP A 539 -8.32 7.09 27.86
CA ASP A 539 -9.15 7.70 28.89
C ASP A 539 -9.48 6.75 30.07
N GLY A 540 -8.63 5.75 30.33
CA GLY A 540 -8.85 4.77 31.39
C GLY A 540 -10.12 3.95 31.24
N ARG A 541 -10.68 3.84 30.04
CA ARG A 541 -11.85 2.99 29.76
C ARG A 541 -11.54 1.52 30.00
N ASN A 542 -12.54 0.75 30.35
CA ASN A 542 -12.38 -0.67 30.64
C ASN A 542 -12.60 -1.53 29.38
N ILE A 543 -11.78 -2.58 29.25
CA ILE A 543 -11.99 -3.70 28.34
C ILE A 543 -12.63 -4.82 29.15
N ASP A 544 -13.77 -5.33 28.70
CA ASP A 544 -14.51 -6.38 29.40
C ASP A 544 -13.92 -7.80 29.12
N SER A 545 -14.50 -8.81 29.73
CA SER A 545 -14.07 -10.22 29.56
C SER A 545 -14.24 -10.75 28.13
N SER A 546 -15.04 -10.08 27.30
CA SER A 546 -15.15 -10.42 25.87
C SER A 546 -14.03 -9.85 25.03
N GLY A 547 -13.15 -9.03 25.63
CA GLY A 547 -12.07 -8.31 24.93
C GLY A 547 -12.57 -7.07 24.21
N ARG A 548 -13.67 -6.43 24.67
CA ARG A 548 -14.24 -5.24 24.02
C ARG A 548 -14.48 -4.13 25.04
N THR A 549 -14.35 -2.88 24.59
CA THR A 549 -14.82 -1.73 25.36
C THR A 549 -16.20 -1.31 24.88
N LYS A 550 -17.14 -1.16 25.82
CA LYS A 550 -18.51 -0.73 25.52
C LYS A 550 -18.69 0.78 25.54
N LYS A 551 -17.73 1.49 26.14
CA LYS A 551 -17.78 2.95 26.26
C LYS A 551 -17.09 3.60 25.05
N ALA A 552 -17.83 4.34 24.24
CA ALA A 552 -17.28 5.16 23.18
C ALA A 552 -16.30 6.20 23.73
N VAL A 553 -15.31 6.60 22.92
CA VAL A 553 -14.33 7.63 23.28
C VAL A 553 -14.97 9.02 23.38
N GLY A 554 -16.05 9.26 22.64
CA GLY A 554 -16.71 10.56 22.50
C GLY A 554 -16.32 11.26 21.20
N ASN A 555 -16.75 12.54 21.06
CA ASN A 555 -16.50 13.34 19.87
C ASN A 555 -16.30 14.81 20.30
N THR A 556 -15.24 15.44 19.86
CA THR A 556 -14.88 16.84 20.14
C THR A 556 -14.91 17.72 18.89
N VAL A 557 -15.44 17.23 17.77
CA VAL A 557 -15.50 17.97 16.50
C VAL A 557 -16.54 19.08 16.59
N ASP A 558 -16.12 20.31 16.27
CA ASP A 558 -17.01 21.45 16.04
C ASP A 558 -17.37 21.52 14.54
N LEU A 559 -18.61 21.20 14.21
CA LEU A 559 -19.11 21.19 12.83
C LEU A 559 -19.24 22.57 12.18
N ASN A 560 -19.13 23.67 12.96
CA ASN A 560 -19.20 25.03 12.43
C ASN A 560 -17.82 25.55 11.98
N THR A 561 -16.76 25.05 12.60
CA THR A 561 -15.39 25.52 12.38
C THR A 561 -14.49 24.46 11.73
N ALA A 562 -14.97 23.23 11.59
CA ALA A 562 -14.18 22.06 11.15
C ALA A 562 -12.91 21.90 12.01
N THR A 563 -13.04 22.00 13.32
CA THR A 563 -11.96 21.83 14.29
C THR A 563 -12.31 20.75 15.30
N TRP A 564 -11.32 20.23 15.99
CA TRP A 564 -11.49 19.28 17.11
C TRP A 564 -10.50 19.63 18.23
N THR A 565 -10.65 19.01 19.39
CA THR A 565 -9.70 19.13 20.49
C THR A 565 -9.23 17.76 20.95
N ASN A 566 -7.95 17.69 21.32
CA ASN A 566 -7.36 16.50 21.94
C ASN A 566 -7.62 16.49 23.47
N SER A 567 -8.88 16.76 23.88
CA SER A 567 -9.33 16.72 25.29
C SER A 567 -9.83 15.35 25.72
N ILE A 568 -9.93 14.41 24.77
CA ILE A 568 -10.20 12.98 24.94
C ILE A 568 -9.16 12.20 24.14
N GLY A 569 -9.04 10.90 24.40
CA GLY A 569 -8.02 10.08 23.78
C GLY A 569 -6.66 10.18 24.45
N ASP A 570 -5.69 9.40 24.01
CA ASP A 570 -4.30 9.41 24.49
C ASP A 570 -3.30 9.62 23.35
N ALA A 571 -2.23 10.37 23.63
CA ALA A 571 -1.17 10.62 22.63
C ALA A 571 -0.40 9.34 22.25
N GLN A 572 -0.36 8.36 23.14
CA GLN A 572 0.32 7.09 22.98
C GLN A 572 -0.45 5.97 23.68
N LEU A 573 -0.55 4.84 23.03
CA LEU A 573 -1.06 3.60 23.61
C LEU A 573 -0.04 2.47 23.42
N SER A 574 0.09 1.61 24.41
CA SER A 574 0.95 0.42 24.30
C SER A 574 0.45 -0.71 25.18
N THR A 575 0.69 -1.94 24.75
CA THR A 575 0.28 -3.12 25.51
C THR A 575 1.10 -4.35 25.14
N VAL A 576 1.14 -5.31 26.05
CA VAL A 576 1.41 -6.72 25.71
C VAL A 576 0.12 -7.49 25.92
N TRP A 577 -0.39 -8.06 24.84
CA TRP A 577 -1.59 -8.87 24.79
C TRP A 577 -1.24 -10.33 24.47
N THR A 578 -1.90 -11.27 25.11
CA THR A 578 -1.74 -12.71 24.87
C THR A 578 -3.06 -13.25 24.33
N ASP A 579 -3.02 -14.02 23.24
CA ASP A 579 -4.22 -14.59 22.64
C ASP A 579 -4.95 -15.54 23.61
N PRO A 580 -6.16 -15.16 24.11
CA PRO A 580 -6.91 -15.98 25.05
C PRO A 580 -7.53 -17.23 24.39
N ASP A 581 -7.70 -17.21 23.07
CA ASP A 581 -8.40 -18.24 22.30
C ASP A 581 -7.44 -19.01 21.38
N PHE A 582 -6.15 -19.12 21.77
CA PHE A 582 -5.15 -19.80 20.96
C PHE A 582 -5.30 -21.32 21.00
N ASP A 583 -5.36 -21.94 19.81
CA ASP A 583 -5.14 -23.39 19.65
C ASP A 583 -3.92 -23.62 18.75
N LYS A 584 -2.90 -24.30 19.27
CA LYS A 584 -1.66 -24.61 18.54
C LYS A 584 -1.85 -25.45 17.27
N ASN A 585 -3.03 -26.06 17.09
CA ASN A 585 -3.35 -26.89 15.93
C ASN A 585 -4.15 -26.13 14.85
N GLU A 586 -4.37 -24.83 15.04
CA GLU A 586 -5.11 -23.96 14.14
C GLU A 586 -4.19 -22.88 13.60
N SER A 587 -4.05 -22.82 12.27
CA SER A 587 -3.28 -21.74 11.62
C SER A 587 -4.05 -20.43 11.72
N ALA A 588 -3.33 -19.35 12.02
CA ALA A 588 -3.91 -18.05 12.30
C ALA A 588 -3.05 -16.90 11.75
N PHE A 589 -3.66 -15.74 11.60
CA PHE A 589 -2.96 -14.47 11.43
C PHE A 589 -3.45 -13.45 12.46
N TYR A 590 -2.60 -12.46 12.73
CA TYR A 590 -2.86 -11.37 13.64
C TYR A 590 -2.35 -10.08 13.05
N TYR A 591 -3.17 -9.03 13.04
CA TYR A 591 -2.71 -7.68 12.72
C TYR A 591 -3.33 -6.68 13.69
N THR A 592 -2.71 -5.50 13.82
CA THR A 592 -3.25 -4.44 14.65
C THR A 592 -3.91 -3.35 13.81
N ARG A 593 -5.03 -2.83 14.33
CA ARG A 593 -5.68 -1.62 13.87
C ARG A 593 -5.62 -0.59 14.98
N VAL A 594 -5.05 0.58 14.68
CA VAL A 594 -4.97 1.73 15.59
C VAL A 594 -5.96 2.76 15.11
N ILE A 595 -6.80 3.26 15.99
CA ILE A 595 -7.89 4.19 15.65
C ILE A 595 -7.70 5.50 16.42
N GLU A 596 -7.80 6.65 15.73
CA GLU A 596 -7.84 7.99 16.34
C GLU A 596 -9.25 8.31 16.87
N ILE A 597 -9.34 9.33 17.73
CA ILE A 597 -10.62 9.96 18.07
C ILE A 597 -11.23 10.62 16.83
N PRO A 598 -12.56 10.88 16.81
CA PRO A 598 -13.22 11.48 15.64
C PRO A 598 -12.61 12.83 15.22
N THR A 599 -12.43 13.03 13.91
CA THR A 599 -11.92 14.25 13.26
C THR A 599 -12.82 14.67 12.10
N PRO A 600 -12.76 15.95 11.65
CA PRO A 600 -13.49 16.41 10.47
C PRO A 600 -13.01 15.70 9.19
N ARG A 601 -13.95 15.28 8.33
CA ARG A 601 -13.63 14.86 6.96
C ARG A 601 -13.47 16.06 6.03
N TRP A 602 -12.78 15.90 4.90
CA TRP A 602 -12.50 16.94 3.91
C TRP A 602 -13.76 17.68 3.43
N VAL A 603 -14.90 17.00 3.35
CA VAL A 603 -16.18 17.61 2.97
C VAL A 603 -16.61 18.70 3.98
N LEU A 604 -16.30 18.52 5.27
CA LEU A 604 -16.58 19.52 6.29
C LEU A 604 -15.65 20.73 6.15
N TYR A 605 -14.38 20.52 5.79
CA TYR A 605 -13.47 21.62 5.47
C TYR A 605 -13.93 22.42 4.26
N ASP A 606 -14.42 21.76 3.21
CA ASP A 606 -14.98 22.43 2.03
C ASP A 606 -16.22 23.25 2.37
N LYS A 607 -17.11 22.71 3.21
CA LYS A 607 -18.28 23.46 3.70
C LYS A 607 -17.85 24.76 4.40
N VAL A 608 -16.89 24.65 5.31
CA VAL A 608 -16.47 25.80 6.14
C VAL A 608 -15.60 26.78 5.36
N ARG A 609 -14.63 26.29 4.57
CA ARG A 609 -13.64 27.13 3.90
C ARG A 609 -14.13 27.69 2.55
N LEU A 610 -14.93 26.90 1.82
CA LEU A 610 -15.32 27.22 0.44
C LEU A 610 -16.82 27.48 0.30
N GLY A 611 -17.62 27.27 1.35
CA GLY A 611 -19.06 27.43 1.31
C GLY A 611 -19.78 26.34 0.52
N ALA A 612 -19.24 25.14 0.47
CA ALA A 612 -19.84 23.99 -0.20
C ALA A 612 -21.18 23.62 0.43
N VAL A 613 -22.17 23.28 -0.41
CA VAL A 613 -23.49 22.80 0.04
C VAL A 613 -23.45 21.28 0.05
N LEU A 614 -23.49 20.69 1.24
CA LEU A 614 -23.35 19.25 1.42
C LEU A 614 -24.69 18.52 1.24
N PRO A 615 -24.71 17.36 0.57
CA PRO A 615 -25.83 16.45 0.62
C PRO A 615 -26.03 15.93 2.04
N LYS A 616 -27.29 15.58 2.37
CA LYS A 616 -27.64 15.13 3.72
C LYS A 616 -26.93 13.84 4.14
N GLU A 617 -26.60 13.03 3.15
CA GLU A 617 -25.95 11.73 3.29
C GLU A 617 -24.44 11.84 3.48
N ALA A 618 -23.84 13.03 3.31
CA ALA A 618 -22.40 13.22 3.47
C ALA A 618 -21.98 13.07 4.93
N GLU A 619 -21.08 12.16 5.19
CA GLU A 619 -20.45 11.98 6.48
C GLU A 619 -19.44 13.12 6.73
N LEU A 620 -19.59 13.81 7.86
CA LEU A 620 -18.81 15.01 8.19
C LEU A 620 -17.60 14.71 9.08
N VAL A 621 -17.62 13.56 9.73
CA VAL A 621 -16.66 13.15 10.76
C VAL A 621 -16.24 11.71 10.52
N GLY A 622 -14.95 11.44 10.57
CA GLY A 622 -14.36 10.11 10.47
C GLY A 622 -13.46 9.79 11.66
N GLN A 623 -13.01 8.54 11.75
CA GLN A 623 -11.94 8.12 12.68
C GLN A 623 -10.81 7.54 11.87
N GLU A 624 -9.75 8.32 11.71
CA GLU A 624 -8.54 7.93 11.01
C GLU A 624 -7.89 6.72 11.68
N ARG A 625 -7.19 5.92 10.89
CA ARG A 625 -6.66 4.66 11.39
C ARG A 625 -5.37 4.20 10.70
N ALA A 626 -4.73 3.21 11.31
CA ALA A 626 -3.57 2.54 10.77
C ALA A 626 -3.75 1.02 10.87
N TYR A 627 -3.21 0.28 9.89
CA TYR A 627 -3.28 -1.17 9.77
C TYR A 627 -1.89 -1.76 9.61
N SER A 628 -1.42 -2.54 10.60
CA SER A 628 -0.13 -3.22 10.47
C SER A 628 -0.22 -4.44 9.55
N SER A 629 0.87 -4.77 8.88
CA SER A 629 0.99 -6.06 8.19
C SER A 629 0.79 -7.23 9.15
N PRO A 630 0.14 -8.34 8.70
CA PRO A 630 -0.18 -9.47 9.55
C PRO A 630 1.04 -10.26 10.00
N ILE A 631 1.02 -10.74 11.26
CA ILE A 631 1.91 -11.77 11.78
C ILE A 631 1.20 -13.12 11.68
N TRP A 632 1.89 -14.13 11.18
CA TRP A 632 1.31 -15.43 10.86
C TRP A 632 1.76 -16.53 11.82
N TYR A 633 0.84 -17.44 12.12
CA TYR A 633 1.10 -18.69 12.83
C TYR A 633 0.67 -19.88 11.97
N SER A 634 1.58 -20.81 11.70
CA SER A 634 1.28 -22.06 11.00
C SER A 634 1.23 -23.22 11.98
N ALA A 635 0.14 -23.97 11.96
CA ALA A 635 -0.04 -25.19 12.77
C ALA A 635 0.72 -26.40 12.23
N LYS A 636 1.27 -26.36 11.00
CA LYS A 636 2.00 -27.45 10.32
C LYS A 636 3.41 -27.65 10.85
#